data_daaf4b491d3434828afaaae62d277338
#
_entry.id   daaf4b491d3434828afaaae62d277338
#
_cell.length_a   1.000
_cell.length_b   1.000
_cell.length_c   1.000
_cell.angle_alpha   90.00
_cell.angle_beta   90.00
_cell.angle_gamma   90.00
#
_symmetry.space_group_name_H-M   'P 1'
#
loop_
_entity.id
_entity.type
_entity.pdbx_description
1 polymer ?
#
loop_
_entity_poly.entity_id
_entity_poly.type
_entity_poly.pdbx_seq_one_letter_code
_entity_poly.pdbx_strand_id
1 'polypeptide(L)'
;VHSPHRPAKLAALIGLCAIFVPPVSTAAGIVADGGTATTVSTGASGRPIVNISPSVAGVSHNTYTSFNVGTAGADLNNTTVAARTIVNQVTSTNPSLIQGNIAVLGPRANVIIANPNGITVDGGSFTNTGNVALTTGQVSFNEFTNGAGQLQRNVVLNTSSGAINVGPGGLAGTMLNLELIAKQVRVAGAVQNSFTDPNSRVRIVAGDSRAEVDTSVSPTDNLSSWISYSSTGTGTPLGLAIDISSGGSLSGGRIELVATDQGAGVRHAGAAFATAGDFVVSGSGDLQLASGSVQAANDVLVGSNGLTGSGTLSASRNIQIASNKVHLDGATLSAGTAGQAGNIVIGTSGQVHTEPVTIDHSTLTAAGGIGLYDAGPGVSMTGTHLTAAQNVVAQVGSLQLTADSTGQTQWSSQQGTIQVTSPGAVQVAGSKIDGVGSTSIEARSINLSAANGNAATVQSSGGDVSLSATGTYTQTDASVIAAGNATIHGSSANIASSALPATVAAINGGLLIQSDTDLTNAGGLLQGKTRNTNQTASEGAVTLVAGGNIRNDATSTTQGIVFGQNDDVVLRAGGDIINHQSRVLSNGKLTMVAQGDVSNTLDKTNGANGEQPTTWTSSGTRWLILRNHSSGFDLDYGGIPAVGQVPYLVSQTGTTISGRNFSNIGGQILANGSADIAITAANAFHNEALATGAAHFSRSCMIFCRTSASSTVSTTGGTISAGGNLKVNAGVLAENIGGQVLSVGDLTVTAPKVRAVGITGYTALARDRGFKAFFGDTWARLYASDVGGSWLALGGALTINGQGQIEGGSFDGQTVTASNGIVTVRAKSRQPVAIESHLGLPTWLWQ
;
A
#
# COMPACT_ATOMS: atom_id res chain seq x y z
N VAL A 1 32.65 15.56 -41.21
CA VAL A 1 32.57 16.39 -42.39
C VAL A 1 31.94 17.72 -42.02
N HIS A 2 32.82 18.73 -41.88
CA HIS A 2 32.71 20.19 -42.02
C HIS A 2 31.34 20.89 -41.88
N SER A 3 31.08 21.72 -40.85
CA SER A 3 31.40 23.16 -40.72
C SER A 3 30.86 24.11 -41.84
N PRO A 4 30.68 25.42 -41.63
CA PRO A 4 30.23 26.25 -40.53
C PRO A 4 29.19 27.31 -40.99
N HIS A 5 28.44 27.93 -40.11
CA HIS A 5 27.73 29.15 -40.43
C HIS A 5 27.92 30.26 -39.39
N ARG A 6 28.24 31.41 -39.92
CA ARG A 6 28.57 32.68 -39.31
C ARG A 6 27.36 33.37 -38.65
N PRO A 7 27.63 34.29 -37.71
CA PRO A 7 26.59 35.01 -36.98
C PRO A 7 26.01 36.18 -37.79
N ALA A 8 24.70 36.34 -37.75
CA ALA A 8 24.00 37.50 -38.22
C ALA A 8 24.02 38.58 -37.14
N LYS A 9 24.51 39.77 -37.53
CA LYS A 9 24.47 41.00 -36.74
C LYS A 9 23.03 41.45 -36.57
N LEU A 10 22.53 41.53 -35.31
CA LEU A 10 21.28 42.20 -34.98
C LEU A 10 21.60 43.65 -34.62
N ALA A 11 21.17 44.58 -35.46
CA ALA A 11 21.28 46.02 -35.21
C ALA A 11 20.30 46.39 -34.06
N ALA A 12 20.84 47.05 -33.04
CA ALA A 12 20.05 47.61 -31.96
C ALA A 12 19.29 48.85 -32.46
N LEU A 13 17.97 48.74 -32.55
CA LEU A 13 17.08 49.90 -32.74
C LEU A 13 16.66 50.37 -31.34
N ILE A 14 17.29 51.42 -30.86
CA ILE A 14 16.89 52.10 -29.62
C ILE A 14 15.64 52.91 -29.94
N GLY A 15 14.47 52.31 -29.71
CA GLY A 15 13.19 52.99 -29.65
C GLY A 15 13.04 53.69 -28.30
N LEU A 16 13.08 55.01 -28.30
CA LEU A 16 12.77 55.86 -27.16
C LEU A 16 11.29 55.68 -26.80
N CYS A 17 10.98 54.75 -25.88
CA CYS A 17 9.65 54.59 -25.35
C CYS A 17 9.43 55.70 -24.32
N ALA A 18 8.78 56.77 -24.74
CA ALA A 18 8.27 57.79 -23.81
C ALA A 18 7.28 57.11 -22.84
N ILE A 19 7.71 56.90 -21.63
CA ILE A 19 6.83 56.47 -20.52
C ILE A 19 5.86 57.61 -20.29
N PHE A 20 4.66 57.48 -20.84
CA PHE A 20 3.52 58.25 -20.40
C PHE A 20 3.17 57.77 -19.00
N VAL A 21 3.71 58.39 -17.98
CA VAL A 21 3.20 58.30 -16.61
C VAL A 21 1.88 59.09 -16.64
N PRO A 22 0.72 58.42 -16.53
CA PRO A 22 -0.52 59.19 -16.38
C PRO A 22 -0.38 60.04 -15.13
N PRO A 23 -0.88 61.26 -15.08
CA PRO A 23 -0.87 62.07 -13.90
C PRO A 23 -1.58 61.26 -12.82
N VAL A 24 -0.90 61.01 -11.72
CA VAL A 24 -1.53 60.47 -10.51
C VAL A 24 -2.51 61.54 -10.08
N SER A 25 -3.77 61.40 -10.41
CA SER A 25 -4.84 62.20 -9.83
C SER A 25 -4.78 61.87 -8.34
N THR A 26 -4.34 62.84 -7.54
CA THR A 26 -4.49 62.71 -6.06
C THR A 26 -5.96 62.48 -5.79
N ALA A 27 -6.32 61.28 -5.38
CA ALA A 27 -7.66 60.96 -5.04
C ALA A 27 -8.17 61.98 -4.01
N ALA A 28 -9.33 62.58 -4.27
CA ALA A 28 -9.90 63.48 -3.29
C ALA A 28 -9.93 62.83 -1.93
N GLY A 29 -9.58 63.51 -0.85
CA GLY A 29 -9.57 62.98 0.53
C GLY A 29 -10.95 62.55 1.02
N ILE A 30 -11.24 62.75 2.26
CA ILE A 30 -12.60 62.52 2.81
C ILE A 30 -13.45 63.73 2.52
N VAL A 31 -14.55 63.54 1.76
CA VAL A 31 -15.47 64.59 1.36
C VAL A 31 -16.91 64.13 1.68
N ALA A 32 -17.59 64.84 2.63
CA ALA A 32 -19.00 64.63 2.92
C ALA A 32 -19.86 65.02 1.73
N ASP A 33 -20.95 64.28 1.45
CA ASP A 33 -21.86 64.56 0.30
C ASP A 33 -23.01 65.50 0.64
N GLY A 34 -23.14 65.87 1.93
CA GLY A 34 -24.20 66.70 2.42
C GLY A 34 -25.53 66.00 2.67
N GLY A 35 -25.59 64.68 2.43
CA GLY A 35 -26.79 63.85 2.72
C GLY A 35 -27.03 63.59 4.18
N THR A 36 -26.00 63.81 5.01
CA THR A 36 -26.06 63.68 6.48
C THR A 36 -25.45 64.90 7.14
N ALA A 37 -25.63 65.07 8.47
CA ALA A 37 -25.01 66.16 9.23
C ALA A 37 -23.49 65.97 9.47
N THR A 38 -22.85 65.16 8.68
CA THR A 38 -21.38 64.89 8.74
C THR A 38 -20.61 66.07 8.19
N THR A 39 -19.58 66.50 8.92
CA THR A 39 -18.66 67.53 8.41
C THR A 39 -17.21 67.04 8.54
N VAL A 40 -16.34 67.53 7.65
CA VAL A 40 -14.92 67.20 7.67
C VAL A 40 -14.11 68.46 7.91
N SER A 41 -13.26 68.44 8.89
CA SER A 41 -12.31 69.51 9.21
C SER A 41 -10.90 69.00 9.15
N THR A 42 -9.90 69.90 9.09
CA THR A 42 -8.49 69.54 9.06
C THR A 42 -7.87 69.85 10.43
N GLY A 43 -7.29 68.83 11.07
CA GLY A 43 -6.56 68.99 12.31
C GLY A 43 -5.22 69.76 12.13
N ALA A 44 -4.59 70.15 13.21
CA ALA A 44 -3.35 70.91 13.23
C ALA A 44 -2.17 70.21 12.51
N SER A 45 -2.20 68.87 12.44
CA SER A 45 -1.22 68.00 11.74
C SER A 45 -1.56 67.75 10.24
N GLY A 46 -2.59 68.37 9.72
CA GLY A 46 -3.09 68.09 8.39
C GLY A 46 -3.97 66.83 8.27
N ARG A 47 -4.25 66.17 9.40
CA ARG A 47 -5.04 64.96 9.46
C ARG A 47 -6.54 65.33 9.41
N PRO A 48 -7.34 64.73 8.52
CA PRO A 48 -8.76 64.93 8.47
C PRO A 48 -9.43 64.49 9.77
N ILE A 49 -10.34 65.33 10.26
CA ILE A 49 -11.26 65.03 11.40
C ILE A 49 -12.68 65.01 10.85
N VAL A 50 -13.30 63.86 10.94
CA VAL A 50 -14.71 63.64 10.56
C VAL A 50 -15.53 63.87 11.81
N ASN A 51 -16.28 64.97 11.86
CA ASN A 51 -17.32 65.17 12.90
C ASN A 51 -18.54 64.37 12.47
N ILE A 52 -18.80 63.29 13.14
CA ILE A 52 -19.81 62.33 12.73
C ILE A 52 -21.24 62.85 13.03
N SER A 53 -22.22 62.38 12.27
CA SER A 53 -23.64 62.70 12.45
C SER A 53 -24.17 62.28 13.81
N PRO A 54 -25.18 62.96 14.37
CA PRO A 54 -25.87 62.45 15.56
C PRO A 54 -26.36 61.03 15.44
N SER A 55 -26.28 60.27 16.50
CA SER A 55 -26.64 58.84 16.47
C SER A 55 -28.15 58.64 16.66
N VAL A 56 -28.71 57.67 15.90
CA VAL A 56 -30.07 57.13 16.11
C VAL A 56 -29.95 55.69 16.59
N ALA A 57 -30.53 55.39 17.74
CA ALA A 57 -30.41 54.08 18.39
C ALA A 57 -28.95 53.59 18.58
N GLY A 58 -28.03 54.54 18.78
CA GLY A 58 -26.58 54.25 18.92
C GLY A 58 -25.80 54.11 17.60
N VAL A 59 -26.43 54.38 16.46
CA VAL A 59 -25.83 54.32 15.14
C VAL A 59 -25.68 55.71 14.55
N SER A 60 -24.43 56.14 14.28
CA SER A 60 -24.17 57.36 13.51
C SER A 60 -23.96 56.97 12.04
N HIS A 61 -24.82 57.49 11.16
CA HIS A 61 -24.73 57.27 9.72
C HIS A 61 -24.15 58.50 9.03
N ASN A 62 -23.04 58.27 8.30
CA ASN A 62 -22.26 59.32 7.67
C ASN A 62 -22.11 59.01 6.17
N THR A 63 -22.41 59.96 5.30
CA THR A 63 -22.41 59.79 3.88
C THR A 63 -21.36 60.67 3.19
N TYR A 64 -20.74 60.15 2.13
CA TYR A 64 -19.59 60.79 1.50
C TYR A 64 -19.64 60.68 -0.02
N THR A 65 -19.12 61.72 -0.70
CA THR A 65 -18.75 61.67 -2.12
C THR A 65 -17.44 60.92 -2.34
N SER A 66 -16.52 61.00 -1.36
CA SER A 66 -15.27 60.20 -1.36
C SER A 66 -14.81 59.94 0.09
N PHE A 67 -14.31 58.74 0.31
CA PHE A 67 -13.73 58.36 1.62
C PHE A 67 -12.36 57.75 1.33
N ASN A 68 -11.35 58.62 1.17
CA ASN A 68 -9.94 58.24 0.96
C ASN A 68 -9.13 58.69 2.17
N VAL A 69 -8.35 57.76 2.74
CA VAL A 69 -7.51 58.03 3.89
C VAL A 69 -6.09 57.92 3.48
N GLY A 70 -5.40 59.06 3.36
CA GLY A 70 -3.95 59.08 3.04
C GLY A 70 -3.09 58.62 4.20
N THR A 71 -1.76 58.60 4.01
CA THR A 71 -0.79 58.12 5.00
C THR A 71 -0.79 58.88 6.32
N ALA A 72 -1.30 60.13 6.36
CA ALA A 72 -1.49 60.89 7.58
C ALA A 72 -2.61 60.31 8.48
N GLY A 73 -3.49 59.49 7.93
CA GLY A 73 -4.64 58.89 8.61
C GLY A 73 -5.86 59.83 8.68
N ALA A 74 -6.87 59.45 9.45
CA ALA A 74 -8.10 60.19 9.67
C ALA A 74 -8.67 59.93 11.07
N ASP A 75 -9.40 60.89 11.63
CA ASP A 75 -10.03 60.78 12.92
C ASP A 75 -11.56 60.82 12.79
N LEU A 76 -12.24 59.87 13.38
CA LEU A 76 -13.70 59.85 13.53
C LEU A 76 -14.06 60.43 14.90
N ASN A 77 -14.55 61.67 14.95
CA ASN A 77 -14.81 62.35 16.17
C ASN A 77 -16.15 61.91 16.82
N ASN A 78 -16.01 61.00 17.80
CA ASN A 78 -17.12 60.46 18.58
C ASN A 78 -17.19 61.05 19.97
N THR A 79 -16.48 62.13 20.26
CA THR A 79 -16.40 62.71 21.61
C THR A 79 -17.73 63.22 22.14
N THR A 80 -18.54 63.77 21.27
CA THR A 80 -19.85 64.39 21.66
C THR A 80 -21.05 63.51 21.32
N VAL A 81 -20.89 62.61 20.31
CA VAL A 81 -22.01 61.78 19.79
C VAL A 81 -22.12 60.48 20.61
N ALA A 82 -20.99 59.92 21.06
CA ALA A 82 -20.88 58.67 21.78
C ALA A 82 -21.65 57.51 21.07
N ALA A 83 -21.56 57.45 19.76
CA ALA A 83 -22.18 56.39 18.96
C ALA A 83 -21.51 55.04 19.29
N ARG A 84 -22.29 53.97 19.41
CA ARG A 84 -21.79 52.60 19.51
C ARG A 84 -21.25 52.08 18.16
N THR A 85 -21.95 52.46 17.06
CA THR A 85 -21.58 52.05 15.69
C THR A 85 -21.51 53.30 14.80
N ILE A 86 -20.41 53.47 14.09
CA ILE A 86 -20.18 54.53 13.13
C ILE A 86 -20.21 53.92 11.74
N VAL A 87 -21.18 54.27 10.92
CA VAL A 87 -21.30 53.84 9.51
C VAL A 87 -20.81 54.95 8.61
N ASN A 88 -19.80 54.65 7.80
CA ASN A 88 -19.23 55.53 6.78
C ASN A 88 -19.59 54.95 5.41
N GLN A 89 -20.53 55.59 4.70
CA GLN A 89 -21.04 55.14 3.39
C GLN A 89 -20.61 56.07 2.27
N VAL A 90 -19.99 55.57 1.24
CA VAL A 90 -19.75 56.31 -0.01
C VAL A 90 -20.98 56.18 -0.90
N THR A 91 -21.55 57.32 -1.31
CA THR A 91 -22.77 57.38 -2.12
C THR A 91 -22.50 57.65 -3.60
N SER A 92 -21.29 58.06 -3.94
CA SER A 92 -20.85 58.31 -5.30
C SER A 92 -20.33 57.05 -6.02
N THR A 93 -19.75 57.21 -7.19
CA THR A 93 -19.07 56.13 -7.96
C THR A 93 -17.56 56.05 -7.70
N ASN A 94 -17.05 56.81 -6.73
CA ASN A 94 -15.62 56.83 -6.42
C ASN A 94 -15.22 55.63 -5.52
N PRO A 95 -14.22 54.83 -5.88
CA PRO A 95 -13.69 53.80 -4.98
C PRO A 95 -12.93 54.45 -3.81
N SER A 96 -12.75 53.70 -2.72
CA SER A 96 -12.03 54.15 -1.54
C SER A 96 -10.58 53.59 -1.52
N LEU A 97 -9.62 54.45 -1.12
CA LEU A 97 -8.24 54.11 -0.84
C LEU A 97 -7.89 54.43 0.59
N ILE A 98 -7.45 53.43 1.36
CA ILE A 98 -7.09 53.55 2.77
C ILE A 98 -5.60 53.21 2.93
N GLN A 99 -4.76 54.24 3.21
CA GLN A 99 -3.32 54.10 3.34
C GLN A 99 -2.79 54.48 4.71
N GLY A 100 -3.65 54.91 5.63
CA GLY A 100 -3.27 55.36 6.94
C GLY A 100 -4.23 54.95 8.03
N ASN A 101 -3.91 55.35 9.27
CA ASN A 101 -4.66 55.00 10.45
C ASN A 101 -6.00 55.73 10.53
N ILE A 102 -7.04 54.97 10.82
CA ILE A 102 -8.39 55.49 11.17
C ILE A 102 -8.58 55.35 12.68
N ALA A 103 -8.66 56.48 13.40
CA ALA A 103 -8.83 56.48 14.84
C ALA A 103 -10.20 57.00 15.22
N VAL A 104 -10.83 56.40 16.26
CA VAL A 104 -12.04 56.94 16.89
C VAL A 104 -11.65 57.80 18.06
N LEU A 105 -11.99 59.09 18.02
CA LEU A 105 -11.76 60.01 19.13
C LEU A 105 -12.92 59.89 20.10
N GLY A 106 -12.64 59.91 21.42
CA GLY A 106 -13.65 59.79 22.48
C GLY A 106 -14.02 58.31 22.73
N PRO A 107 -15.30 57.99 23.03
CA PRO A 107 -15.73 56.64 23.32
C PRO A 107 -15.45 55.67 22.14
N ARG A 108 -14.99 54.46 22.48
CA ARG A 108 -14.73 53.38 21.49
C ARG A 108 -16.01 53.04 20.73
N ALA A 109 -15.91 52.78 19.43
CA ALA A 109 -17.05 52.48 18.60
C ALA A 109 -16.75 51.33 17.62
N ASN A 110 -17.79 50.60 17.21
CA ASN A 110 -17.72 49.74 16.02
C ASN A 110 -17.68 50.62 14.76
N VAL A 111 -16.91 50.25 13.77
CA VAL A 111 -16.72 51.06 12.55
C VAL A 111 -17.08 50.23 11.32
N ILE A 112 -17.94 50.75 10.48
CA ILE A 112 -18.29 50.18 9.17
C ILE A 112 -17.88 51.20 8.09
N ILE A 113 -17.09 50.71 7.11
CA ILE A 113 -16.77 51.49 5.90
C ILE A 113 -17.36 50.74 4.72
N ALA A 114 -18.40 51.36 4.10
CA ALA A 114 -19.14 50.77 3.01
C ALA A 114 -18.92 51.55 1.71
N ASN A 115 -18.40 50.90 0.68
CA ASN A 115 -18.29 51.49 -0.65
C ASN A 115 -18.57 50.46 -1.75
N PRO A 116 -19.74 50.49 -2.40
CA PRO A 116 -20.11 49.56 -3.46
C PRO A 116 -19.16 49.56 -4.69
N ASN A 117 -18.35 50.62 -4.87
CA ASN A 117 -17.46 50.73 -5.98
C ASN A 117 -16.07 50.10 -5.74
N GLY A 118 -15.85 49.58 -4.52
CA GLY A 118 -14.63 48.93 -4.12
C GLY A 118 -13.82 49.67 -3.06
N ILE A 119 -13.01 48.93 -2.34
CA ILE A 119 -12.11 49.44 -1.31
C ILE A 119 -10.74 48.84 -1.52
N THR A 120 -9.73 49.72 -1.64
CA THR A 120 -8.32 49.33 -1.61
C THR A 120 -7.73 49.76 -0.25
N VAL A 121 -7.09 48.82 0.44
CA VAL A 121 -6.34 49.08 1.65
C VAL A 121 -4.86 48.82 1.38
N ASP A 122 -4.00 49.79 1.59
CA ASP A 122 -2.56 49.67 1.37
C ASP A 122 -1.77 50.42 2.43
N GLY A 123 -1.66 49.83 3.62
CA GLY A 123 -1.07 50.45 4.81
C GLY A 123 -2.14 51.01 5.80
N GLY A 124 -3.41 50.58 5.67
CA GLY A 124 -4.48 50.99 6.58
C GLY A 124 -4.35 50.38 7.96
N SER A 125 -4.82 51.13 8.99
CA SER A 125 -4.92 50.59 10.35
C SER A 125 -6.08 51.22 11.13
N PHE A 126 -6.49 50.61 12.25
CA PHE A 126 -7.56 51.04 13.09
C PHE A 126 -7.15 51.18 14.54
N THR A 127 -7.56 52.27 15.20
CA THR A 127 -7.26 52.56 16.61
C THR A 127 -8.52 52.95 17.35
N ASN A 128 -8.67 52.47 18.59
CA ASN A 128 -9.81 52.70 19.45
C ASN A 128 -11.14 52.27 18.83
N THR A 129 -11.09 51.21 18.01
CA THR A 129 -12.27 50.59 17.38
C THR A 129 -12.63 49.29 18.09
N GLY A 130 -13.92 49.00 18.20
CA GLY A 130 -14.45 47.70 18.64
C GLY A 130 -14.35 46.68 17.50
N ASN A 131 -15.46 46.42 16.82
CA ASN A 131 -15.50 45.64 15.59
C ASN A 131 -15.30 46.55 14.37
N VAL A 132 -14.68 46.04 13.33
CA VAL A 132 -14.49 46.75 12.08
C VAL A 132 -15.01 45.93 10.90
N ALA A 133 -15.81 46.54 10.04
CA ALA A 133 -16.20 45.94 8.76
C ALA A 133 -15.85 46.86 7.60
N LEU A 134 -15.11 46.31 6.64
CA LEU A 134 -14.97 46.89 5.32
C LEU A 134 -15.87 46.14 4.35
N THR A 135 -16.72 46.87 3.62
CA THR A 135 -17.72 46.23 2.78
C THR A 135 -17.97 46.94 1.48
N THR A 136 -18.22 46.16 0.42
CA THR A 136 -18.78 46.68 -0.84
C THR A 136 -20.30 46.57 -0.88
N GLY A 137 -20.91 46.16 0.24
CA GLY A 137 -22.38 46.08 0.36
C GLY A 137 -23.06 47.45 0.39
N GLN A 138 -24.20 47.52 -0.23
CA GLN A 138 -25.11 48.67 -0.09
C GLN A 138 -25.70 48.67 1.29
N VAL A 139 -25.67 49.85 1.95
CA VAL A 139 -26.16 50.03 3.30
C VAL A 139 -27.67 50.28 3.29
N SER A 140 -28.38 49.55 4.12
CA SER A 140 -29.78 49.80 4.51
C SER A 140 -29.94 49.53 6.01
N PHE A 141 -31.08 49.85 6.55
CA PHE A 141 -31.33 49.69 7.99
C PHE A 141 -32.56 48.82 8.23
N ASN A 142 -32.47 47.97 9.23
CA ASN A 142 -33.56 47.19 9.78
C ASN A 142 -33.88 47.78 11.17
N GLU A 143 -34.99 48.51 11.25
CA GLU A 143 -35.44 49.18 12.48
C GLU A 143 -36.60 48.41 13.10
N PHE A 144 -36.48 48.13 14.40
CA PHE A 144 -37.50 47.41 15.14
C PHE A 144 -37.43 47.77 16.64
N THR A 145 -38.52 47.49 17.37
CA THR A 145 -38.50 47.62 18.83
C THR A 145 -38.00 46.30 19.41
N ASN A 146 -36.92 46.37 20.21
CA ASN A 146 -36.33 45.19 20.84
C ASN A 146 -37.17 44.71 22.06
N GLY A 147 -36.82 43.57 22.64
CA GLY A 147 -37.53 42.99 23.78
C GLY A 147 -37.54 43.86 25.05
N ALA A 148 -36.71 44.91 25.12
CA ALA A 148 -36.71 45.90 26.18
C ALA A 148 -37.55 47.15 25.84
N GLY A 149 -38.28 47.13 24.73
CA GLY A 149 -39.13 48.26 24.29
C GLY A 149 -38.38 49.46 23.70
N GLN A 150 -37.07 49.27 23.35
CA GLN A 150 -36.20 50.30 22.79
C GLN A 150 -36.08 50.16 21.29
N LEU A 151 -35.98 51.27 20.57
CA LEU A 151 -35.62 51.26 19.13
C LEU A 151 -34.25 50.67 18.93
N GLN A 152 -34.14 49.62 18.12
CA GLN A 152 -32.90 49.06 17.62
C GLN A 152 -32.85 49.28 16.10
N ARG A 153 -31.69 49.67 15.61
CA ARG A 153 -31.45 49.99 14.20
C ARG A 153 -30.25 49.19 13.73
N ASN A 154 -30.48 47.96 13.23
CA ASN A 154 -29.45 47.13 12.67
C ASN A 154 -29.01 47.66 11.29
N VAL A 155 -27.73 47.49 10.98
CA VAL A 155 -27.16 47.83 9.67
C VAL A 155 -27.20 46.60 8.78
N VAL A 156 -27.85 46.71 7.63
CA VAL A 156 -27.91 45.64 6.65
C VAL A 156 -27.01 46.00 5.46
N LEU A 157 -26.14 45.08 5.13
CA LEU A 157 -25.14 45.22 4.06
C LEU A 157 -25.49 44.20 2.96
N ASN A 158 -26.00 44.70 1.82
CA ASN A 158 -26.34 43.85 0.67
C ASN A 158 -25.20 43.91 -0.37
N THR A 159 -24.46 42.84 -0.48
CA THR A 159 -23.28 42.75 -1.34
C THR A 159 -23.61 42.00 -2.63
N SER A 160 -23.39 42.63 -3.77
CA SER A 160 -23.58 42.03 -5.10
C SER A 160 -22.53 42.46 -6.11
N SER A 161 -21.65 43.38 -5.73
CA SER A 161 -20.59 43.92 -6.63
C SER A 161 -19.41 44.43 -5.81
N GLY A 162 -18.39 44.92 -6.51
CA GLY A 162 -17.22 45.56 -5.94
C GLY A 162 -16.20 44.52 -5.36
N ALA A 163 -14.99 45.01 -5.17
CA ALA A 163 -13.89 44.22 -4.63
C ALA A 163 -13.20 44.93 -3.46
N ILE A 164 -12.74 44.16 -2.50
CA ILE A 164 -11.80 44.64 -1.49
C ILE A 164 -10.40 44.10 -1.89
N ASN A 165 -9.46 45.03 -2.06
CA ASN A 165 -8.08 44.68 -2.37
C ASN A 165 -7.17 45.17 -1.22
N VAL A 166 -6.47 44.22 -0.59
CA VAL A 166 -5.43 44.55 0.38
C VAL A 166 -4.08 44.49 -0.33
N GLY A 167 -3.49 45.67 -0.50
CA GLY A 167 -2.17 45.83 -1.16
C GLY A 167 -1.01 45.44 -0.27
N PRO A 168 0.25 45.53 -0.79
CA PRO A 168 1.44 45.12 -0.03
C PRO A 168 1.64 45.83 1.31
N GLY A 169 1.15 47.08 1.48
CA GLY A 169 1.19 47.81 2.74
C GLY A 169 0.30 47.21 3.85
N GLY A 170 -0.65 46.35 3.48
CA GLY A 170 -1.48 45.59 4.40
C GLY A 170 -2.58 46.35 5.09
N LEU A 171 -3.19 45.68 6.06
CA LEU A 171 -4.23 46.16 6.98
C LEU A 171 -3.95 45.63 8.38
N ALA A 172 -3.88 46.52 9.37
CA ALA A 172 -3.56 46.14 10.74
C ALA A 172 -4.46 46.82 11.78
N GLY A 173 -4.48 46.31 13.00
CA GLY A 173 -5.18 46.89 14.12
C GLY A 173 -5.39 45.93 15.27
N THR A 174 -6.03 46.45 16.34
CA THR A 174 -6.44 45.65 17.51
C THR A 174 -7.98 45.77 17.62
N MET A 175 -8.66 44.90 16.91
CA MET A 175 -10.10 44.87 16.78
C MET A 175 -10.68 43.64 17.43
N LEU A 176 -11.90 43.73 17.99
CA LEU A 176 -12.58 42.50 18.44
C LEU A 176 -12.81 41.54 17.27
N ASN A 177 -13.35 42.09 16.17
CA ASN A 177 -13.51 41.37 14.90
C ASN A 177 -13.16 42.29 13.74
N LEU A 178 -12.52 41.70 12.72
CA LEU A 178 -12.30 42.35 11.43
C LEU A 178 -13.04 41.56 10.34
N GLU A 179 -13.98 42.25 9.68
CA GLU A 179 -14.81 41.68 8.61
C GLU A 179 -14.45 42.32 7.26
N LEU A 180 -14.16 41.53 6.25
CA LEU A 180 -14.00 41.96 4.87
C LEU A 180 -15.12 41.33 4.04
N ILE A 181 -16.14 42.14 3.66
CA ILE A 181 -17.35 41.66 3.02
C ILE A 181 -17.50 42.27 1.64
N ALA A 182 -17.29 41.49 0.58
CA ALA A 182 -17.33 42.01 -0.78
C ALA A 182 -17.72 40.92 -1.79
N LYS A 183 -18.04 41.34 -3.03
CA LYS A 183 -18.23 40.36 -4.12
C LYS A 183 -16.94 39.55 -4.37
N GLN A 184 -15.77 40.20 -4.25
CA GLN A 184 -14.49 39.58 -4.36
C GLN A 184 -13.50 40.19 -3.37
N VAL A 185 -12.62 39.35 -2.77
CA VAL A 185 -11.56 39.81 -1.86
C VAL A 185 -10.21 39.32 -2.34
N ARG A 186 -9.26 40.22 -2.50
CA ARG A 186 -7.86 39.92 -2.86
C ARG A 186 -6.93 40.42 -1.76
N VAL A 187 -6.01 39.55 -1.33
CA VAL A 187 -5.05 39.87 -0.27
C VAL A 187 -3.63 39.65 -0.80
N ALA A 188 -2.90 40.75 -1.00
CA ALA A 188 -1.51 40.73 -1.45
C ALA A 188 -0.50 41.16 -0.37
N GLY A 189 -1.00 41.70 0.75
CA GLY A 189 -0.21 42.09 1.93
C GLY A 189 -0.78 41.47 3.21
N ALA A 190 -0.25 41.86 4.35
CA ALA A 190 -0.68 41.34 5.63
C ALA A 190 -2.04 41.91 6.07
N VAL A 191 -2.97 41.07 6.44
CA VAL A 191 -4.17 41.41 7.20
C VAL A 191 -3.98 40.91 8.62
N GLN A 192 -3.77 41.86 9.54
CA GLN A 192 -3.39 41.53 10.91
C GLN A 192 -4.38 42.11 11.93
N ASN A 193 -5.03 41.24 12.69
CA ASN A 193 -5.74 41.61 13.90
C ASN A 193 -4.92 41.14 15.09
N SER A 194 -4.35 42.07 15.84
CA SER A 194 -3.47 41.79 16.97
C SER A 194 -4.20 41.41 18.26
N PHE A 195 -5.52 41.36 18.26
CA PHE A 195 -6.30 40.90 19.41
C PHE A 195 -6.35 39.36 19.41
N THR A 196 -5.63 38.75 20.32
CA THR A 196 -5.43 37.30 20.40
C THR A 196 -6.43 36.65 21.38
N ASP A 197 -7.67 36.52 20.95
CA ASP A 197 -8.75 35.87 21.71
C ASP A 197 -9.45 34.84 20.77
N PRO A 198 -9.85 33.65 21.25
CA PRO A 198 -10.48 32.63 20.38
C PRO A 198 -11.84 33.11 19.79
N ASN A 199 -12.50 34.10 20.36
CA ASN A 199 -13.71 34.70 19.81
C ASN A 199 -13.39 35.84 18.83
N SER A 200 -12.19 36.40 18.84
CA SER A 200 -11.75 37.42 17.90
C SER A 200 -11.48 36.80 16.55
N ARG A 201 -11.95 37.40 15.48
CA ARG A 201 -11.79 36.84 14.15
C ARG A 201 -11.32 37.85 13.11
N VAL A 202 -10.64 37.30 12.12
CA VAL A 202 -10.52 37.89 10.79
C VAL A 202 -11.40 37.02 9.90
N ARG A 203 -12.50 37.62 9.43
CA ARG A 203 -13.43 36.91 8.53
C ARG A 203 -13.49 37.60 7.16
N ILE A 204 -13.39 36.80 6.13
CA ILE A 204 -13.57 37.20 4.75
C ILE A 204 -14.86 36.55 4.24
N VAL A 205 -15.84 37.33 3.85
CA VAL A 205 -17.07 36.89 3.21
C VAL A 205 -17.10 37.41 1.79
N ALA A 206 -16.99 36.52 0.80
CA ALA A 206 -16.93 36.91 -0.59
C ALA A 206 -18.02 36.22 -1.42
N GLY A 207 -18.69 37.01 -2.26
CA GLY A 207 -19.83 36.62 -3.08
C GLY A 207 -21.07 37.45 -2.74
N ASP A 208 -22.19 37.10 -3.37
CA ASP A 208 -23.46 37.73 -3.12
C ASP A 208 -23.96 37.34 -1.72
N SER A 209 -24.15 38.35 -0.89
CA SER A 209 -24.49 38.11 0.51
C SER A 209 -25.33 39.25 1.11
N ARG A 210 -26.14 38.90 2.07
CA ARG A 210 -26.78 39.84 2.99
C ARG A 210 -26.17 39.62 4.37
N ALA A 211 -25.47 40.64 4.85
CA ALA A 211 -24.97 40.66 6.21
C ALA A 211 -25.78 41.64 7.06
N GLU A 212 -26.16 41.24 8.28
CA GLU A 212 -26.84 42.08 9.22
C GLU A 212 -26.02 42.25 10.49
N VAL A 213 -25.69 43.48 10.79
CA VAL A 213 -24.90 43.91 11.96
C VAL A 213 -25.87 44.19 13.11
N ASP A 214 -25.72 43.46 14.21
CA ASP A 214 -26.41 43.74 15.45
C ASP A 214 -25.78 44.93 16.17
N THR A 215 -26.40 46.07 16.06
CA THR A 215 -25.91 47.32 16.64
C THR A 215 -26.13 47.42 18.15
N SER A 216 -26.79 46.46 18.79
CA SER A 216 -26.87 46.36 20.24
C SER A 216 -25.54 45.87 20.86
N VAL A 217 -24.71 45.16 20.10
CA VAL A 217 -23.41 44.64 20.56
C VAL A 217 -22.47 45.79 20.89
N SER A 218 -21.97 45.79 22.10
CA SER A 218 -21.02 46.79 22.59
C SER A 218 -19.68 46.73 21.85
N PRO A 219 -19.01 47.86 21.57
CA PRO A 219 -17.68 47.85 21.00
C PRO A 219 -16.60 47.25 21.91
N THR A 220 -16.96 46.75 23.08
CA THR A 220 -16.11 46.04 24.04
C THR A 220 -16.51 44.58 24.24
N ASP A 221 -17.61 44.15 23.63
CA ASP A 221 -18.13 42.79 23.75
C ASP A 221 -17.55 41.89 22.62
N ASN A 222 -16.74 40.92 22.98
CA ASN A 222 -16.20 39.91 22.08
C ASN A 222 -16.89 38.55 22.21
N LEU A 223 -17.93 38.43 23.04
CA LEU A 223 -18.65 37.19 23.25
C LEU A 223 -19.88 37.07 22.35
N SER A 224 -20.54 38.21 22.11
CA SER A 224 -21.76 38.25 21.27
C SER A 224 -21.39 38.29 19.78
N SER A 225 -22.19 37.59 18.98
CA SER A 225 -22.04 37.63 17.52
C SER A 225 -22.46 39.02 16.99
N TRP A 226 -21.45 39.78 16.51
CA TRP A 226 -21.70 41.14 16.01
C TRP A 226 -22.39 41.18 14.64
N ILE A 227 -22.10 40.19 13.77
CA ILE A 227 -22.61 40.17 12.38
C ILE A 227 -23.05 38.75 12.02
N SER A 228 -24.21 38.64 11.42
CA SER A 228 -24.72 37.45 10.76
C SER A 228 -24.75 37.65 9.27
N TYR A 229 -24.58 36.59 8.48
CA TYR A 229 -24.63 36.65 7.02
C TYR A 229 -25.40 35.48 6.44
N SER A 230 -25.95 35.70 5.27
CA SER A 230 -26.60 34.67 4.44
C SER A 230 -26.21 34.88 2.98
N SER A 231 -26.08 33.78 2.24
CA SER A 231 -25.96 33.85 0.79
C SER A 231 -27.27 34.33 0.20
N THR A 232 -27.22 35.24 -0.77
CA THR A 232 -28.37 35.64 -1.56
C THR A 232 -28.48 34.91 -2.88
N GLY A 233 -27.42 34.18 -3.31
CA GLY A 233 -27.42 33.11 -4.32
C GLY A 233 -27.89 33.45 -5.73
N THR A 234 -28.07 34.72 -6.08
CA THR A 234 -28.72 35.14 -7.33
C THR A 234 -27.77 35.68 -8.40
N GLY A 235 -26.48 35.76 -8.08
CA GLY A 235 -25.49 36.36 -8.99
C GLY A 235 -24.74 35.33 -9.85
N THR A 236 -24.08 35.84 -10.89
CA THR A 236 -23.19 35.04 -11.69
C THR A 236 -22.01 34.58 -10.82
N PRO A 237 -21.73 33.28 -10.71
CA PRO A 237 -20.58 32.80 -9.92
C PRO A 237 -19.28 33.39 -10.43
N LEU A 238 -18.47 33.95 -9.54
CA LEU A 238 -17.08 34.25 -9.82
C LEU A 238 -16.27 32.96 -9.73
N GLY A 239 -15.38 32.71 -10.66
CA GLY A 239 -14.50 31.54 -10.58
C GLY A 239 -13.65 31.53 -9.31
N LEU A 240 -13.23 32.72 -8.84
CA LEU A 240 -12.44 32.90 -7.64
C LEU A 240 -12.98 34.09 -6.82
N ALA A 241 -13.57 33.80 -5.65
CA ALA A 241 -14.13 34.80 -4.76
C ALA A 241 -13.09 35.37 -3.77
N ILE A 242 -12.24 34.52 -3.24
CA ILE A 242 -11.16 34.90 -2.31
C ILE A 242 -9.82 34.48 -2.91
N ASP A 243 -8.91 35.44 -2.97
CA ASP A 243 -7.55 35.23 -3.51
C ASP A 243 -6.51 35.78 -2.54
N ILE A 244 -5.82 34.88 -1.83
CA ILE A 244 -4.69 35.22 -0.96
C ILE A 244 -3.42 34.85 -1.73
N SER A 245 -2.71 35.87 -2.26
CA SER A 245 -1.49 35.66 -3.03
C SER A 245 -0.32 35.23 -2.14
N SER A 246 0.78 34.82 -2.74
CA SER A 246 2.00 34.38 -2.01
C SER A 246 2.60 35.46 -1.10
N GLY A 247 2.37 36.76 -1.39
CA GLY A 247 2.77 37.86 -0.54
C GLY A 247 1.71 38.22 0.53
N GLY A 248 0.53 37.65 0.44
CA GLY A 248 -0.58 37.89 1.37
C GLY A 248 -0.46 37.06 2.66
N SER A 249 -0.93 37.62 3.76
CA SER A 249 -1.08 36.86 5.00
C SER A 249 -2.32 37.28 5.79
N LEU A 250 -2.87 36.33 6.54
CA LEU A 250 -3.95 36.56 7.49
C LEU A 250 -3.47 36.20 8.88
N SER A 251 -3.67 37.08 9.85
CA SER A 251 -3.35 36.80 11.26
C SER A 251 -4.44 37.35 12.17
N GLY A 252 -4.96 36.50 13.05
CA GLY A 252 -6.00 36.87 14.01
C GLY A 252 -6.28 35.73 14.98
N GLY A 253 -7.12 35.97 15.98
CA GLY A 253 -7.47 34.93 16.94
C GLY A 253 -8.06 33.70 16.26
N ARG A 254 -9.05 33.92 15.39
CA ARG A 254 -9.67 32.92 14.51
C ARG A 254 -9.74 33.48 13.08
N ILE A 255 -9.61 32.59 12.08
CA ILE A 255 -9.70 32.97 10.66
C ILE A 255 -10.84 32.21 10.00
N GLU A 256 -11.72 32.95 9.31
CA GLU A 256 -12.85 32.39 8.59
C GLU A 256 -12.88 32.90 7.13
N LEU A 257 -12.84 31.99 6.18
CA LEU A 257 -12.96 32.27 4.74
C LEU A 257 -14.30 31.70 4.25
N VAL A 258 -15.20 32.57 3.81
CA VAL A 258 -16.57 32.20 3.41
C VAL A 258 -16.81 32.64 1.97
N ALA A 259 -17.04 31.70 1.07
CA ALA A 259 -17.48 31.96 -0.29
C ALA A 259 -18.99 31.69 -0.38
N THR A 260 -19.78 32.76 -0.63
CA THR A 260 -21.24 32.68 -0.61
C THR A 260 -21.88 32.42 -1.97
N ASP A 261 -21.16 32.67 -3.07
CA ASP A 261 -21.61 32.34 -4.42
C ASP A 261 -21.46 30.85 -4.69
N GLN A 262 -22.44 30.29 -5.37
CA GLN A 262 -22.37 28.88 -5.75
C GLN A 262 -21.20 28.61 -6.71
N GLY A 263 -20.33 27.70 -6.36
CA GLY A 263 -19.17 27.31 -7.17
C GLY A 263 -17.98 28.30 -7.12
N ALA A 264 -18.08 29.38 -6.34
CA ALA A 264 -16.99 30.32 -6.19
C ALA A 264 -15.87 29.77 -5.32
N GLY A 265 -14.63 29.77 -5.85
CA GLY A 265 -13.48 29.17 -5.20
C GLY A 265 -12.70 30.12 -4.27
N VAL A 266 -11.83 29.52 -3.48
CA VAL A 266 -10.84 30.17 -2.63
C VAL A 266 -9.45 29.73 -3.07
N ARG A 267 -8.54 30.67 -3.36
CA ARG A 267 -7.12 30.37 -3.54
C ARG A 267 -6.32 30.89 -2.34
N HIS A 268 -5.52 30.02 -1.76
CA HIS A 268 -4.64 30.35 -0.66
C HIS A 268 -3.20 29.98 -1.01
N ALA A 269 -2.43 31.00 -1.39
CA ALA A 269 -1.01 30.85 -1.72
C ALA A 269 -0.10 31.50 -0.67
N GLY A 270 -0.64 32.23 0.27
CA GLY A 270 0.08 32.96 1.31
C GLY A 270 0.11 32.21 2.66
N ALA A 271 0.14 32.98 3.75
CA ALA A 271 0.15 32.42 5.10
C ALA A 271 -1.11 32.79 5.90
N ALA A 272 -1.60 31.87 6.75
CA ALA A 272 -2.70 32.13 7.66
C ALA A 272 -2.34 31.64 9.08
N PHE A 273 -2.52 32.52 10.08
CA PHE A 273 -2.20 32.26 11.47
C PHE A 273 -3.44 32.52 12.35
N ALA A 274 -4.20 31.47 12.67
CA ALA A 274 -5.25 31.52 13.66
C ALA A 274 -4.62 31.30 15.04
N THR A 275 -4.28 32.41 15.71
CA THR A 275 -3.38 32.43 16.88
C THR A 275 -3.98 31.93 18.18
N ALA A 276 -5.31 31.82 18.26
CA ALA A 276 -6.02 31.38 19.45
C ALA A 276 -7.19 30.43 19.19
N GLY A 277 -7.61 30.31 17.94
CA GLY A 277 -8.80 29.57 17.54
C GLY A 277 -8.58 28.75 16.28
N ASP A 278 -9.64 28.60 15.50
CA ASP A 278 -9.70 27.77 14.32
C ASP A 278 -9.37 28.54 13.05
N PHE A 279 -8.93 27.80 12.05
CA PHE A 279 -8.98 28.21 10.65
C PHE A 279 -10.13 27.47 9.96
N VAL A 280 -11.04 28.22 9.39
CA VAL A 280 -12.26 27.67 8.78
C VAL A 280 -12.39 28.15 7.33
N VAL A 281 -12.63 27.22 6.42
CA VAL A 281 -13.05 27.52 5.04
C VAL A 281 -14.44 26.93 4.82
N SER A 282 -15.35 27.75 4.29
CA SER A 282 -16.72 27.34 3.99
C SER A 282 -17.15 27.90 2.64
N GLY A 283 -17.58 27.02 1.74
CA GLY A 283 -18.09 27.41 0.42
C GLY A 283 -18.43 26.21 -0.45
N SER A 284 -19.18 26.45 -1.51
CA SER A 284 -19.56 25.43 -2.49
C SER A 284 -18.60 25.35 -3.71
N GLY A 285 -17.56 26.16 -3.74
CA GLY A 285 -16.47 26.10 -4.72
C GLY A 285 -15.24 25.37 -4.19
N ASP A 286 -14.16 25.36 -4.97
CA ASP A 286 -12.95 24.65 -4.65
C ASP A 286 -12.00 25.51 -3.79
N LEU A 287 -11.32 24.88 -2.83
CA LEU A 287 -10.17 25.45 -2.14
C LEU A 287 -8.89 24.97 -2.83
N GLN A 288 -8.13 25.94 -3.35
CA GLN A 288 -6.80 25.71 -3.93
C GLN A 288 -5.71 26.12 -2.94
N LEU A 289 -4.98 25.14 -2.39
CA LEU A 289 -3.77 25.40 -1.60
C LEU A 289 -2.57 25.53 -2.55
N ALA A 290 -2.35 26.71 -3.08
CA ALA A 290 -1.28 26.98 -4.01
C ALA A 290 0.07 27.22 -3.28
N SER A 291 0.59 26.19 -2.62
CA SER A 291 1.75 26.25 -1.71
C SER A 291 1.55 27.14 -0.48
N GLY A 292 0.32 27.51 -0.17
CA GLY A 292 -0.01 28.32 1.00
C GLY A 292 0.18 27.53 2.31
N SER A 293 0.35 28.28 3.42
CA SER A 293 0.49 27.69 4.73
C SER A 293 -0.61 28.16 5.67
N VAL A 294 -1.15 27.22 6.44
CA VAL A 294 -2.14 27.47 7.50
C VAL A 294 -1.63 26.91 8.80
N GLN A 295 -1.68 27.74 9.85
CA GLN A 295 -1.41 27.33 11.22
C GLN A 295 -2.57 27.76 12.12
N ALA A 296 -3.19 26.79 12.81
CA ALA A 296 -4.28 27.04 13.74
C ALA A 296 -3.92 26.59 15.16
N ALA A 297 -4.22 27.43 16.13
CA ALA A 297 -4.07 27.08 17.55
C ALA A 297 -5.07 26.01 18.01
N ASN A 298 -6.19 25.83 17.32
CA ASN A 298 -7.15 24.75 17.52
C ASN A 298 -7.27 23.90 16.27
N ASP A 299 -8.39 23.98 15.58
CA ASP A 299 -8.75 23.11 14.47
C ASP A 299 -8.57 23.79 13.09
N VAL A 300 -8.28 22.99 12.08
CA VAL A 300 -8.40 23.37 10.68
C VAL A 300 -9.61 22.66 10.10
N LEU A 301 -10.62 23.43 9.68
CA LEU A 301 -11.90 22.94 9.18
C LEU A 301 -12.09 23.38 7.73
N VAL A 302 -12.12 22.43 6.81
CA VAL A 302 -12.31 22.69 5.38
C VAL A 302 -13.64 22.08 4.94
N GLY A 303 -14.59 22.95 4.59
CA GLY A 303 -15.87 22.60 3.96
C GLY A 303 -15.95 23.26 2.58
N SER A 304 -15.57 22.55 1.52
CA SER A 304 -15.53 23.03 0.15
C SER A 304 -16.01 21.96 -0.82
N ASN A 305 -16.30 22.33 -2.07
CA ASN A 305 -16.59 21.33 -3.08
C ASN A 305 -15.35 20.49 -3.38
N GLY A 306 -14.19 21.12 -3.56
CA GLY A 306 -12.93 20.46 -3.78
C GLY A 306 -11.81 21.05 -2.93
N LEU A 307 -10.84 20.21 -2.55
CA LEU A 307 -9.58 20.64 -1.97
C LEU A 307 -8.45 20.16 -2.87
N THR A 308 -7.64 21.09 -3.40
CA THR A 308 -6.53 20.74 -4.30
C THR A 308 -5.26 21.49 -3.91
N GLY A 309 -4.10 20.89 -4.17
CA GLY A 309 -2.81 21.58 -4.11
C GLY A 309 -1.75 20.97 -3.21
N SER A 310 -0.68 21.76 -2.95
CA SER A 310 0.57 21.35 -2.30
C SER A 310 0.88 22.14 -1.02
N GLY A 311 -0.12 22.75 -0.37
CA GLY A 311 0.08 23.60 0.79
C GLY A 311 0.30 22.84 2.09
N THR A 312 0.55 23.61 3.16
CA THR A 312 0.70 23.10 4.51
C THR A 312 -0.52 23.45 5.36
N LEU A 313 -1.13 22.45 5.98
CA LEU A 313 -2.15 22.61 7.00
C LEU A 313 -1.63 22.10 8.35
N SER A 314 -1.57 22.96 9.34
CA SER A 314 -1.12 22.62 10.69
C SER A 314 -2.17 23.05 11.72
N ALA A 315 -2.58 22.13 12.57
CA ALA A 315 -3.53 22.38 13.65
C ALA A 315 -2.94 21.85 14.97
N SER A 316 -3.11 22.62 16.06
CA SER A 316 -2.72 22.09 17.37
C SER A 316 -3.69 21.02 17.88
N ARG A 317 -4.89 20.92 17.28
CA ARG A 317 -5.88 19.88 17.53
C ARG A 317 -6.16 19.10 16.24
N ASN A 318 -7.29 19.29 15.60
CA ASN A 318 -7.72 18.44 14.51
C ASN A 318 -7.66 19.13 13.15
N ILE A 319 -7.46 18.35 12.12
CA ILE A 319 -7.68 18.74 10.73
C ILE A 319 -8.88 17.93 10.23
N GLN A 320 -9.94 18.63 9.81
CA GLN A 320 -11.11 17.99 9.22
C GLN A 320 -11.34 18.54 7.81
N ILE A 321 -11.37 17.65 6.84
CA ILE A 321 -11.62 17.96 5.43
C ILE A 321 -12.92 17.30 5.02
N ALA A 322 -13.97 18.11 4.81
CA ALA A 322 -15.28 17.69 4.36
C ALA A 322 -15.53 18.23 2.94
N SER A 323 -14.76 17.77 1.99
CA SER A 323 -14.84 18.17 0.58
C SER A 323 -15.34 17.03 -0.28
N ASN A 324 -16.06 17.32 -1.38
CA ASN A 324 -16.56 16.29 -2.31
C ASN A 324 -15.45 15.75 -3.25
N LYS A 325 -14.35 16.48 -3.37
CA LYS A 325 -13.16 16.11 -4.12
C LYS A 325 -11.94 16.45 -3.28
N VAL A 326 -10.97 15.58 -3.22
CA VAL A 326 -9.68 15.83 -2.55
C VAL A 326 -8.54 15.37 -3.47
N HIS A 327 -7.71 16.32 -3.85
CA HIS A 327 -6.51 16.04 -4.64
C HIS A 327 -5.32 16.83 -4.06
N LEU A 328 -4.48 16.15 -3.32
CA LEU A 328 -3.28 16.70 -2.69
C LEU A 328 -2.05 16.11 -3.35
N ASP A 329 -1.12 16.97 -3.75
CA ASP A 329 0.17 16.56 -4.31
C ASP A 329 1.29 17.40 -3.68
N GLY A 330 2.19 16.76 -2.94
CA GLY A 330 3.24 17.43 -2.19
C GLY A 330 2.73 18.24 -0.98
N ALA A 331 1.56 17.90 -0.43
CA ALA A 331 0.97 18.60 0.70
C ALA A 331 1.51 18.07 2.04
N THR A 332 1.47 18.93 3.06
CA THR A 332 1.79 18.56 4.44
C THR A 332 0.62 18.85 5.36
N LEU A 333 0.08 17.82 6.01
CA LEU A 333 -0.97 17.93 7.01
C LEU A 333 -0.42 17.48 8.37
N SER A 334 -0.53 18.33 9.40
CA SER A 334 -0.03 18.03 10.74
C SER A 334 -1.08 18.36 11.79
N ALA A 335 -1.53 17.39 12.56
CA ALA A 335 -2.54 17.55 13.61
C ALA A 335 -2.02 17.11 14.97
N GLY A 336 -2.25 17.95 15.98
CA GLY A 336 -1.79 17.74 17.34
C GLY A 336 -0.40 18.27 17.61
N THR A 337 -0.03 18.28 18.88
CA THR A 337 1.28 18.71 19.37
C THR A 337 1.81 17.71 20.40
N ALA A 338 3.06 17.87 20.83
CA ALA A 338 3.60 17.08 21.92
C ALA A 338 2.73 17.28 23.20
N GLY A 339 2.07 16.22 23.62
CA GLY A 339 1.18 16.21 24.80
C GLY A 339 -0.30 16.50 24.49
N GLN A 340 -0.67 16.85 23.25
CA GLN A 340 -2.06 17.03 22.85
C GLN A 340 -2.36 16.20 21.60
N ALA A 341 -3.22 15.19 21.75
CA ALA A 341 -3.70 14.40 20.62
C ALA A 341 -4.49 15.28 19.63
N GLY A 342 -4.21 15.12 18.34
CA GLY A 342 -4.95 15.75 17.25
C GLY A 342 -5.13 14.75 16.13
N ASN A 343 -6.29 14.77 15.50
CA ASN A 343 -6.67 13.82 14.46
C ASN A 343 -6.71 14.50 13.08
N ILE A 344 -6.38 13.72 12.06
CA ILE A 344 -6.66 14.10 10.67
C ILE A 344 -7.82 13.26 10.18
N VAL A 345 -8.86 13.92 9.68
CA VAL A 345 -10.04 13.25 9.14
C VAL A 345 -10.32 13.79 7.74
N ILE A 346 -10.31 12.91 6.76
CA ILE A 346 -10.66 13.22 5.37
C ILE A 346 -11.94 12.48 5.02
N GLY A 347 -12.96 13.23 4.66
CA GLY A 347 -14.31 12.72 4.48
C GLY A 347 -15.06 12.52 5.79
N THR A 348 -16.28 12.03 5.69
CA THR A 348 -17.12 11.60 6.82
C THR A 348 -17.69 10.23 6.56
N SER A 349 -17.98 9.48 7.61
CA SER A 349 -18.54 8.13 7.46
C SER A 349 -19.79 8.13 6.57
N GLY A 350 -19.77 7.31 5.52
CA GLY A 350 -20.84 7.25 4.51
C GLY A 350 -20.79 8.33 3.43
N GLN A 351 -19.84 9.26 3.48
CA GLN A 351 -19.66 10.25 2.40
C GLN A 351 -19.24 9.54 1.12
N VAL A 352 -19.85 9.97 0.01
CA VAL A 352 -19.49 9.53 -1.35
C VAL A 352 -18.82 10.69 -2.05
N HIS A 353 -17.55 10.58 -2.37
CA HIS A 353 -16.86 11.54 -3.21
C HIS A 353 -17.24 11.35 -4.68
N THR A 354 -17.14 12.40 -5.48
CA THR A 354 -17.43 12.34 -6.93
C THR A 354 -16.29 11.75 -7.75
N GLU A 355 -15.08 11.81 -7.22
CA GLU A 355 -13.85 11.31 -7.79
C GLU A 355 -13.03 10.65 -6.67
N PRO A 356 -12.09 9.76 -6.97
CA PRO A 356 -11.20 9.19 -5.95
C PRO A 356 -10.50 10.29 -5.14
N VAL A 357 -10.39 10.10 -3.84
CA VAL A 357 -9.50 10.90 -3.00
C VAL A 357 -8.07 10.56 -3.37
N THR A 358 -7.35 11.51 -3.95
CA THR A 358 -5.94 11.32 -4.34
C THR A 358 -5.02 12.11 -3.42
N ILE A 359 -4.00 11.44 -2.89
CA ILE A 359 -3.01 12.06 -2.00
C ILE A 359 -1.62 11.55 -2.43
N ASP A 360 -0.92 12.36 -3.21
CA ASP A 360 0.35 11.98 -3.80
C ASP A 360 1.50 12.77 -3.18
N HIS A 361 2.67 12.16 -3.00
CA HIS A 361 3.92 12.78 -2.50
C HIS A 361 3.72 13.64 -1.25
N SER A 362 2.72 13.30 -0.45
CA SER A 362 2.27 14.11 0.66
C SER A 362 2.64 13.50 2.02
N THR A 363 2.62 14.31 3.05
CA THR A 363 2.89 13.86 4.43
C THR A 363 1.71 14.18 5.32
N LEU A 364 1.13 13.18 5.96
CA LEU A 364 0.07 13.30 6.94
C LEU A 364 0.58 12.80 8.29
N THR A 365 0.64 13.68 9.28
CA THR A 365 1.11 13.34 10.63
C THR A 365 0.08 13.74 11.67
N ALA A 366 -0.36 12.78 12.48
CA ALA A 366 -1.31 13.01 13.55
C ALA A 366 -0.77 12.52 14.89
N ALA A 367 -0.80 13.38 15.91
CA ALA A 367 -0.51 12.98 17.30
C ALA A 367 -1.66 12.15 17.92
N GLY A 368 -2.78 12.03 17.25
CA GLY A 368 -3.89 11.12 17.50
C GLY A 368 -4.02 10.10 16.38
N GLY A 369 -5.22 9.93 15.85
CA GLY A 369 -5.55 9.01 14.76
C GLY A 369 -5.70 9.69 13.40
N ILE A 370 -5.73 8.86 12.35
CA ILE A 370 -6.05 9.31 10.99
C ILE A 370 -7.24 8.50 10.49
N GLY A 371 -8.27 9.21 10.03
CA GLY A 371 -9.49 8.66 9.45
C GLY A 371 -9.63 9.03 7.98
N LEU A 372 -9.84 8.04 7.13
CA LEU A 372 -10.08 8.19 5.70
C LEU A 372 -11.44 7.58 5.37
N TYR A 373 -12.36 8.39 4.87
CA TYR A 373 -13.73 7.99 4.62
C TYR A 373 -14.15 8.34 3.20
N ASP A 374 -14.46 7.34 2.41
CA ASP A 374 -15.05 7.48 1.07
C ASP A 374 -15.84 6.23 0.69
N ALA A 375 -17.14 6.29 0.80
CA ALA A 375 -18.02 5.18 0.41
C ALA A 375 -18.19 5.07 -1.13
N GLY A 376 -17.59 5.96 -1.91
CA GLY A 376 -17.67 6.04 -3.37
C GLY A 376 -16.46 5.40 -4.07
N PRO A 377 -15.73 6.17 -4.90
CA PRO A 377 -14.65 5.65 -5.75
C PRO A 377 -13.46 5.11 -4.97
N GLY A 378 -13.20 5.64 -3.76
CA GLY A 378 -12.13 5.21 -2.89
C GLY A 378 -10.94 6.17 -2.79
N VAL A 379 -9.84 5.66 -2.25
CA VAL A 379 -8.63 6.42 -1.92
C VAL A 379 -7.44 5.88 -2.71
N SER A 380 -6.68 6.77 -3.33
CA SER A 380 -5.41 6.48 -4.00
C SER A 380 -4.28 7.32 -3.40
N MET A 381 -3.16 6.67 -3.09
CA MET A 381 -1.97 7.34 -2.58
C MET A 381 -0.71 6.83 -3.29
N THR A 382 0.12 7.78 -3.74
CA THR A 382 1.41 7.48 -4.37
C THR A 382 2.53 8.23 -3.64
N GLY A 383 3.60 7.56 -3.25
CA GLY A 383 4.74 8.20 -2.60
C GLY A 383 4.41 8.97 -1.30
N THR A 384 3.31 8.63 -0.63
CA THR A 384 2.73 9.38 0.48
C THR A 384 3.07 8.74 1.83
N HIS A 385 3.40 9.57 2.82
CA HIS A 385 3.69 9.14 4.18
C HIS A 385 2.55 9.53 5.12
N LEU A 386 1.90 8.52 5.69
CA LEU A 386 0.85 8.67 6.67
C LEU A 386 1.31 8.09 8.01
N THR A 387 1.40 8.94 9.03
CA THR A 387 1.85 8.56 10.37
C THR A 387 0.85 9.01 11.42
N ALA A 388 0.26 8.06 12.14
CA ALA A 388 -0.59 8.30 13.29
C ALA A 388 0.10 7.81 14.57
N ALA A 389 0.03 8.59 15.63
CA ALA A 389 0.48 8.08 16.94
C ALA A 389 -0.46 6.99 17.47
N GLN A 390 -1.76 7.06 17.12
CA GLN A 390 -2.78 6.08 17.48
C GLN A 390 -3.28 5.31 16.24
N ASN A 391 -4.58 5.16 16.10
CA ASN A 391 -5.16 4.32 15.07
C ASN A 391 -5.19 4.98 13.68
N VAL A 392 -5.07 4.16 12.66
CA VAL A 392 -5.43 4.52 11.28
C VAL A 392 -6.67 3.73 10.90
N VAL A 393 -7.71 4.42 10.48
CA VAL A 393 -8.97 3.83 10.06
C VAL A 393 -9.30 4.28 8.65
N ALA A 394 -9.49 3.34 7.74
CA ALA A 394 -9.95 3.61 6.38
C ALA A 394 -11.24 2.83 6.10
N GLN A 395 -12.34 3.55 5.84
CA GLN A 395 -13.58 3.00 5.37
C GLN A 395 -13.83 3.56 3.97
N VAL A 396 -13.43 2.81 2.95
CA VAL A 396 -13.29 3.35 1.59
C VAL A 396 -13.83 2.39 0.54
N GLY A 397 -14.41 2.92 -0.53
CA GLY A 397 -14.94 2.13 -1.63
C GLY A 397 -13.89 1.23 -2.28
N SER A 398 -12.66 1.74 -2.43
CA SER A 398 -11.46 0.99 -2.80
C SER A 398 -10.22 1.66 -2.19
N LEU A 399 -9.11 0.93 -2.09
CA LEU A 399 -7.84 1.49 -1.62
C LEU A 399 -6.72 1.11 -2.58
N GLN A 400 -5.96 2.10 -3.02
CA GLN A 400 -4.76 1.90 -3.81
C GLN A 400 -3.57 2.62 -3.17
N LEU A 401 -2.56 1.87 -2.74
CA LEU A 401 -1.30 2.39 -2.25
C LEU A 401 -0.20 1.97 -3.21
N THR A 402 0.50 2.93 -3.78
CA THR A 402 1.48 2.67 -4.82
C THR A 402 2.82 3.35 -4.48
N ALA A 403 3.91 2.64 -4.71
CA ALA A 403 5.24 3.22 -4.75
C ALA A 403 5.54 3.73 -6.16
N ASP A 404 6.26 4.83 -6.26
CA ASP A 404 6.80 5.31 -7.52
C ASP A 404 8.33 5.45 -7.47
N SER A 405 8.90 6.17 -8.45
CA SER A 405 10.34 6.41 -8.51
C SER A 405 10.86 7.36 -7.41
N THR A 406 9.98 8.09 -6.74
CA THR A 406 10.33 9.07 -5.70
C THR A 406 10.27 8.46 -4.31
N GLY A 407 9.44 7.43 -4.09
CA GLY A 407 9.33 6.75 -2.81
C GLY A 407 8.19 5.76 -2.71
N GLN A 408 8.17 5.10 -1.56
CA GLN A 408 7.10 4.19 -1.18
C GLN A 408 5.97 4.96 -0.49
N THR A 409 4.73 4.57 -0.74
CA THR A 409 3.64 4.96 0.16
C THR A 409 3.75 4.16 1.46
N GLN A 410 3.71 4.87 2.59
CA GLN A 410 3.84 4.27 3.92
C GLN A 410 2.71 4.71 4.84
N TRP A 411 2.01 3.74 5.40
CA TRP A 411 1.06 3.94 6.49
C TRP A 411 1.66 3.40 7.78
N SER A 412 1.71 4.22 8.81
CA SER A 412 2.26 3.84 10.10
C SER A 412 1.32 4.23 11.25
N SER A 413 1.09 3.29 12.15
CA SER A 413 0.48 3.53 13.46
C SER A 413 1.50 3.20 14.55
N GLN A 414 1.89 4.20 15.34
CA GLN A 414 3.01 4.07 16.29
C GLN A 414 2.64 3.37 17.60
N GLN A 415 1.37 3.39 18.00
CA GLN A 415 0.87 2.77 19.25
C GLN A 415 -0.46 2.04 19.06
N GLY A 416 -1.17 2.29 17.97
CA GLY A 416 -2.51 1.78 17.73
C GLY A 416 -2.58 0.71 16.64
N THR A 417 -3.77 0.56 16.11
CA THR A 417 -4.12 -0.41 15.06
C THR A 417 -4.26 0.28 13.70
N ILE A 418 -4.12 -0.52 12.65
CA ILE A 418 -4.52 -0.11 11.30
C ILE A 418 -5.71 -0.97 10.88
N GLN A 419 -6.81 -0.31 10.54
CA GLN A 419 -8.01 -0.98 10.08
C GLN A 419 -8.44 -0.43 8.72
N VAL A 420 -8.57 -1.31 7.76
CA VAL A 420 -9.06 -1.01 6.42
C VAL A 420 -10.30 -1.85 6.15
N THR A 421 -11.39 -1.19 5.79
CA THR A 421 -12.63 -1.84 5.36
C THR A 421 -13.03 -1.30 4.00
N SER A 422 -13.19 -2.17 3.01
CA SER A 422 -13.50 -1.79 1.64
C SER A 422 -14.47 -2.78 0.99
N PRO A 423 -15.61 -2.34 0.46
CA PRO A 423 -16.45 -3.20 -0.37
C PRO A 423 -15.83 -3.50 -1.75
N GLY A 424 -14.79 -2.79 -2.14
CA GLY A 424 -14.04 -2.97 -3.38
C GLY A 424 -12.68 -3.63 -3.18
N ALA A 425 -11.75 -3.31 -4.06
CA ALA A 425 -10.40 -3.84 -4.02
C ALA A 425 -9.48 -3.04 -3.09
N VAL A 426 -8.60 -3.74 -2.38
CA VAL A 426 -7.43 -3.15 -1.71
C VAL A 426 -6.18 -3.61 -2.47
N GLN A 427 -5.45 -2.64 -3.01
CA GLN A 427 -4.20 -2.86 -3.73
C GLN A 427 -3.05 -2.15 -3.00
N VAL A 428 -2.02 -2.91 -2.67
CA VAL A 428 -0.78 -2.40 -2.08
C VAL A 428 0.37 -2.80 -3.01
N ALA A 429 0.90 -1.82 -3.73
CA ALA A 429 1.95 -2.04 -4.74
C ALA A 429 3.26 -1.35 -4.31
N GLY A 430 4.26 -2.11 -3.94
CA GLY A 430 5.56 -1.62 -3.49
C GLY A 430 5.51 -0.75 -2.23
N SER A 431 4.42 -0.81 -1.48
CA SER A 431 4.09 0.11 -0.39
C SER A 431 4.02 -0.60 0.95
N LYS A 432 4.03 0.14 2.05
CA LYS A 432 4.09 -0.42 3.40
C LYS A 432 2.89 -0.01 4.25
N ILE A 433 2.28 -0.98 4.92
CA ILE A 433 1.31 -0.79 6.01
C ILE A 433 1.92 -1.39 7.28
N ASP A 434 2.14 -0.57 8.32
CA ASP A 434 2.87 -0.94 9.52
C ASP A 434 2.15 -0.47 10.79
N GLY A 435 1.44 -1.37 11.44
CA GLY A 435 0.82 -1.13 12.73
C GLY A 435 1.66 -1.70 13.88
N VAL A 436 1.83 -0.94 14.98
CA VAL A 436 2.37 -1.51 16.22
C VAL A 436 1.34 -2.43 16.88
N GLY A 437 0.06 -2.01 16.90
CA GLY A 437 -1.04 -2.90 17.25
C GLY A 437 -1.43 -3.81 16.08
N SER A 438 -2.62 -4.41 16.14
CA SER A 438 -3.09 -5.28 15.07
C SER A 438 -3.32 -4.51 13.75
N THR A 439 -3.05 -5.18 12.65
CA THR A 439 -3.35 -4.68 11.30
C THR A 439 -4.43 -5.56 10.67
N SER A 440 -5.56 -4.97 10.30
CA SER A 440 -6.66 -5.69 9.66
C SER A 440 -7.06 -5.05 8.33
N ILE A 441 -7.29 -5.88 7.33
CA ILE A 441 -7.81 -5.47 6.01
C ILE A 441 -8.97 -6.39 5.67
N GLU A 442 -10.15 -5.81 5.51
CA GLU A 442 -11.34 -6.49 5.01
C GLU A 442 -11.74 -5.89 3.67
N ALA A 443 -11.78 -6.68 2.61
CA ALA A 443 -12.02 -6.19 1.27
C ALA A 443 -12.74 -7.21 0.40
N ARG A 444 -13.25 -6.76 -0.77
CA ARG A 444 -13.71 -7.69 -1.79
C ARG A 444 -12.55 -8.50 -2.37
N SER A 445 -11.44 -7.84 -2.67
CA SER A 445 -10.20 -8.50 -3.08
C SER A 445 -8.99 -7.78 -2.49
N ILE A 446 -7.94 -8.53 -2.19
CA ILE A 446 -6.68 -8.01 -1.68
C ILE A 446 -5.57 -8.41 -2.63
N ASN A 447 -4.85 -7.42 -3.13
CA ASN A 447 -3.70 -7.61 -4.01
C ASN A 447 -2.46 -6.92 -3.42
N LEU A 448 -1.48 -7.71 -3.02
CA LEU A 448 -0.19 -7.25 -2.55
C LEU A 448 0.86 -7.57 -3.61
N SER A 449 1.55 -6.58 -4.13
CA SER A 449 2.52 -6.77 -5.20
C SER A 449 3.75 -5.87 -5.05
N ALA A 450 4.86 -6.27 -5.63
CA ALA A 450 6.00 -5.37 -5.76
C ALA A 450 5.71 -4.27 -6.80
N ALA A 451 6.31 -3.11 -6.59
CA ALA A 451 6.35 -2.01 -7.56
C ALA A 451 7.63 -1.21 -7.41
N ASN A 452 8.21 -0.77 -8.52
CA ASN A 452 9.44 0.02 -8.55
C ASN A 452 10.60 -0.57 -7.74
N GLY A 453 10.75 -1.91 -7.79
CA GLY A 453 11.80 -2.63 -7.05
C GLY A 453 11.53 -2.81 -5.55
N ASN A 454 10.42 -2.33 -5.05
CA ASN A 454 10.01 -2.45 -3.65
C ASN A 454 8.95 -3.54 -3.48
N ALA A 455 9.10 -4.39 -2.48
CA ALA A 455 8.06 -5.34 -2.08
C ALA A 455 6.92 -4.61 -1.36
N ALA A 456 5.69 -5.04 -1.59
CA ALA A 456 4.60 -4.64 -0.70
C ALA A 456 4.78 -5.31 0.67
N THR A 457 4.49 -4.57 1.74
CA THR A 457 4.59 -5.10 3.10
C THR A 457 3.34 -4.72 3.89
N VAL A 458 2.69 -5.72 4.48
CA VAL A 458 1.64 -5.54 5.48
C VAL A 458 2.11 -6.17 6.77
N GLN A 459 2.31 -5.37 7.80
CA GLN A 459 2.85 -5.90 9.04
C GLN A 459 2.17 -5.36 10.30
N SER A 460 2.34 -6.12 11.37
CA SER A 460 2.10 -5.70 12.74
C SER A 460 3.33 -6.06 13.58
N SER A 461 3.95 -5.06 14.21
CA SER A 461 5.16 -5.27 15.01
C SER A 461 4.90 -5.72 16.45
N GLY A 462 3.68 -5.62 16.94
CA GLY A 462 3.31 -6.06 18.30
C GLY A 462 2.02 -6.88 18.39
N GLY A 463 1.21 -6.95 17.33
CA GLY A 463 -0.09 -7.63 17.31
C GLY A 463 -0.25 -8.62 16.16
N ASP A 464 -1.50 -8.88 15.84
CA ASP A 464 -1.91 -9.81 14.78
C ASP A 464 -2.07 -9.10 13.43
N VAL A 465 -1.95 -9.85 12.35
CA VAL A 465 -2.34 -9.43 11.01
C VAL A 465 -3.52 -10.29 10.55
N SER A 466 -4.59 -9.63 10.12
CA SER A 466 -5.79 -10.28 9.59
C SER A 466 -6.14 -9.71 8.20
N LEU A 467 -6.08 -10.51 7.18
CA LEU A 467 -6.42 -10.15 5.80
C LEU A 467 -7.57 -11.00 5.33
N SER A 468 -8.73 -10.39 5.12
CA SER A 468 -9.96 -11.08 4.72
C SER A 468 -10.49 -10.54 3.40
N ALA A 469 -10.48 -11.37 2.38
CA ALA A 469 -11.07 -11.06 1.09
C ALA A 469 -12.33 -11.94 0.87
N THR A 470 -13.46 -11.33 0.51
CA THR A 470 -14.63 -12.10 0.09
C THR A 470 -14.47 -12.73 -1.31
N GLY A 471 -13.55 -12.20 -2.09
CA GLY A 471 -13.07 -12.73 -3.37
C GLY A 471 -11.63 -13.20 -3.25
N THR A 472 -10.80 -12.83 -4.21
CA THR A 472 -9.42 -13.32 -4.32
C THR A 472 -8.46 -12.61 -3.37
N TYR A 473 -7.57 -13.40 -2.76
CA TYR A 473 -6.34 -12.92 -2.13
C TYR A 473 -5.16 -13.25 -3.03
N THR A 474 -4.40 -12.23 -3.41
CA THR A 474 -3.18 -12.39 -4.23
C THR A 474 -2.02 -11.66 -3.58
N GLN A 475 -0.91 -12.35 -3.46
CA GLN A 475 0.35 -11.81 -2.93
C GLN A 475 1.48 -12.22 -3.87
N THR A 476 2.10 -11.27 -4.54
CA THR A 476 3.25 -11.51 -5.43
C THR A 476 4.41 -10.62 -5.03
N ASP A 477 5.56 -11.23 -4.72
CA ASP A 477 6.75 -10.48 -4.33
C ASP A 477 6.47 -9.52 -3.16
N ALA A 478 5.76 -10.00 -2.16
CA ALA A 478 5.26 -9.20 -1.05
C ALA A 478 5.38 -9.93 0.28
N SER A 479 5.29 -9.20 1.39
CA SER A 479 5.46 -9.75 2.74
C SER A 479 4.28 -9.41 3.63
N VAL A 480 3.78 -10.40 4.35
CA VAL A 480 2.80 -10.28 5.44
C VAL A 480 3.47 -10.79 6.72
N ILE A 481 3.67 -9.93 7.71
CA ILE A 481 4.42 -10.26 8.92
C ILE A 481 3.63 -9.84 10.15
N ALA A 482 3.27 -10.79 10.99
CA ALA A 482 2.63 -10.55 12.26
C ALA A 482 3.58 -10.89 13.42
N ALA A 483 3.73 -9.99 14.37
CA ALA A 483 4.40 -10.32 15.63
C ALA A 483 3.62 -11.40 16.42
N GLY A 484 2.31 -11.34 16.39
CA GLY A 484 1.37 -12.34 16.89
C GLY A 484 0.97 -13.36 15.83
N ASN A 485 -0.32 -13.51 15.61
CA ASN A 485 -0.91 -14.44 14.65
C ASN A 485 -1.10 -13.78 13.28
N ALA A 486 -0.97 -14.57 12.23
CA ALA A 486 -1.33 -14.18 10.87
C ALA A 486 -2.52 -14.99 10.38
N THR A 487 -3.58 -14.32 9.97
CA THR A 487 -4.78 -14.95 9.41
C THR A 487 -5.04 -14.38 8.01
N ILE A 488 -5.19 -15.24 7.04
CA ILE A 488 -5.53 -14.89 5.67
C ILE A 488 -6.75 -15.69 5.24
N HIS A 489 -7.74 -15.01 4.69
CA HIS A 489 -8.91 -15.64 4.10
C HIS A 489 -9.18 -15.07 2.70
N GLY A 490 -9.60 -15.92 1.77
CA GLY A 490 -10.05 -15.54 0.44
C GLY A 490 -10.85 -16.62 -0.25
N SER A 491 -11.66 -16.27 -1.25
CA SER A 491 -12.28 -17.30 -2.09
C SER A 491 -11.23 -18.15 -2.80
N SER A 492 -10.12 -17.55 -3.20
CA SER A 492 -8.87 -18.23 -3.58
C SER A 492 -7.68 -17.49 -2.96
N ALA A 493 -6.61 -18.21 -2.64
CA ALA A 493 -5.40 -17.62 -2.08
C ALA A 493 -4.20 -18.00 -2.95
N ASN A 494 -3.50 -16.97 -3.46
CA ASN A 494 -2.31 -17.16 -4.29
C ASN A 494 -1.13 -16.36 -3.74
N ILE A 495 -0.10 -17.05 -3.30
CA ILE A 495 1.16 -16.47 -2.83
C ILE A 495 2.27 -16.88 -3.80
N ALA A 496 3.00 -15.91 -4.35
CA ALA A 496 4.01 -16.18 -5.37
C ALA A 496 5.28 -15.32 -5.18
N SER A 497 6.42 -15.96 -5.33
CA SER A 497 7.72 -15.30 -5.48
C SER A 497 8.11 -15.31 -6.95
N SER A 498 8.37 -14.15 -7.52
CA SER A 498 8.77 -13.98 -8.92
C SER A 498 10.14 -13.30 -9.02
N ALA A 499 10.25 -12.04 -8.57
CA ALA A 499 11.47 -11.27 -8.53
C ALA A 499 11.98 -11.06 -7.10
N LEU A 500 11.08 -10.98 -6.13
CA LEU A 500 11.38 -10.81 -4.71
C LEU A 500 10.75 -11.96 -3.91
N PRO A 501 11.24 -12.25 -2.69
CA PRO A 501 10.63 -13.27 -1.85
C PRO A 501 9.20 -12.89 -1.43
N ALA A 502 8.26 -13.81 -1.57
CA ALA A 502 6.95 -13.71 -0.93
C ALA A 502 7.01 -14.42 0.44
N THR A 503 6.55 -13.72 1.48
CA THR A 503 6.61 -14.26 2.85
C THR A 503 5.28 -14.01 3.56
N VAL A 504 4.77 -15.03 4.25
CA VAL A 504 3.73 -14.88 5.27
C VAL A 504 4.25 -15.49 6.56
N ALA A 505 4.44 -14.67 7.58
CA ALA A 505 5.06 -15.09 8.82
C ALA A 505 4.28 -14.63 10.06
N ALA A 506 3.98 -15.57 10.94
CA ALA A 506 3.54 -15.34 12.31
C ALA A 506 4.73 -15.62 13.26
N ILE A 507 5.36 -14.55 13.76
CA ILE A 507 6.66 -14.64 14.45
C ILE A 507 6.54 -15.33 15.82
N ASN A 508 5.50 -15.03 16.58
CA ASN A 508 5.26 -15.64 17.89
C ASN A 508 3.95 -16.44 17.97
N GLY A 509 3.09 -16.32 16.97
CA GLY A 509 1.80 -16.98 16.91
C GLY A 509 1.70 -18.02 15.80
N GLY A 510 0.48 -18.31 15.39
CA GLY A 510 0.15 -19.26 14.33
C GLY A 510 -0.24 -18.58 13.02
N LEU A 511 0.09 -19.25 11.94
CA LEU A 511 -0.35 -18.90 10.60
C LEU A 511 -1.58 -19.74 10.24
N LEU A 512 -2.66 -19.08 9.89
CA LEU A 512 -3.86 -19.69 9.33
C LEU A 512 -4.15 -19.08 7.94
N ILE A 513 -4.17 -19.92 6.90
CA ILE A 513 -4.63 -19.51 5.57
C ILE A 513 -5.83 -20.38 5.21
N GLN A 514 -6.94 -19.72 4.90
CA GLN A 514 -8.17 -20.38 4.47
C GLN A 514 -8.57 -19.90 3.08
N SER A 515 -8.93 -20.83 2.22
CA SER A 515 -9.42 -20.57 0.88
C SER A 515 -10.69 -21.38 0.63
N ASP A 516 -11.72 -20.75 0.03
CA ASP A 516 -12.95 -21.47 -0.33
C ASP A 516 -12.74 -22.41 -1.52
N THR A 517 -11.75 -22.08 -2.39
CA THR A 517 -11.34 -22.91 -3.54
C THR A 517 -9.86 -23.31 -3.40
N ASP A 518 -8.99 -22.88 -4.29
CA ASP A 518 -7.59 -23.29 -4.32
C ASP A 518 -6.69 -22.37 -3.50
N LEU A 519 -5.67 -22.97 -2.88
CA LEU A 519 -4.58 -22.31 -2.19
C LEU A 519 -3.26 -22.66 -2.90
N THR A 520 -2.58 -21.67 -3.42
CA THR A 520 -1.29 -21.86 -4.09
C THR A 520 -0.18 -21.08 -3.37
N ASN A 521 0.93 -21.75 -3.11
CA ASN A 521 2.18 -21.17 -2.65
C ASN A 521 3.27 -21.49 -3.69
N ALA A 522 3.57 -20.53 -4.57
CA ALA A 522 4.59 -20.67 -5.59
C ALA A 522 5.89 -19.97 -5.18
N GLY A 523 6.82 -20.70 -4.60
CA GLY A 523 8.11 -20.18 -4.16
C GLY A 523 8.08 -19.29 -2.92
N GLY A 524 6.96 -19.17 -2.23
CA GLY A 524 6.81 -18.35 -1.03
C GLY A 524 7.14 -19.10 0.27
N LEU A 525 7.47 -18.33 1.31
CA LEU A 525 7.65 -18.84 2.68
C LEU A 525 6.39 -18.61 3.51
N LEU A 526 5.78 -19.69 3.98
CA LEU A 526 4.67 -19.71 4.90
C LEU A 526 5.15 -20.23 6.26
N GLN A 527 5.21 -19.37 7.28
CA GLN A 527 5.81 -19.70 8.56
C GLN A 527 4.91 -19.35 9.74
N GLY A 528 4.81 -20.24 10.70
CA GLY A 528 4.22 -20.01 12.01
C GLY A 528 5.07 -20.61 13.12
N LYS A 529 4.93 -20.09 14.35
CA LYS A 529 5.72 -20.57 15.49
C LYS A 529 4.93 -21.56 16.37
N THR A 530 3.72 -21.19 16.76
CA THR A 530 2.87 -21.99 17.61
C THR A 530 1.42 -21.90 17.12
N ARG A 531 0.54 -22.77 17.57
CA ARG A 531 -0.88 -22.73 17.21
C ARG A 531 -1.55 -21.41 17.62
N ASN A 532 -2.39 -20.86 16.76
CA ASN A 532 -3.29 -19.75 17.10
C ASN A 532 -4.49 -20.27 17.90
N THR A 533 -4.45 -20.13 19.20
CA THR A 533 -5.53 -20.59 20.10
C THR A 533 -6.79 -19.74 20.04
N ASN A 534 -6.72 -18.54 19.42
CA ASN A 534 -7.87 -17.64 19.27
C ASN A 534 -8.74 -18.00 18.05
N GLN A 535 -8.26 -18.91 17.20
CA GLN A 535 -8.97 -19.38 16.01
C GLN A 535 -9.20 -20.88 16.08
N THR A 536 -10.48 -21.28 16.10
CA THR A 536 -10.85 -22.71 16.18
C THR A 536 -10.39 -23.53 14.99
N ALA A 537 -10.30 -22.89 13.81
CA ALA A 537 -9.80 -23.51 12.59
C ALA A 537 -8.27 -23.72 12.58
N SER A 538 -7.53 -23.10 13.50
CA SER A 538 -6.09 -23.29 13.62
C SER A 538 -5.81 -24.60 14.38
N GLU A 539 -5.05 -25.50 13.75
CA GLU A 539 -4.72 -26.80 14.29
C GLU A 539 -3.24 -26.97 14.62
N GLY A 540 -2.39 -26.03 14.21
CA GLY A 540 -0.94 -26.08 14.42
C GLY A 540 -0.28 -24.73 14.24
N ALA A 541 1.05 -24.70 14.25
CA ALA A 541 1.84 -23.50 13.94
C ALA A 541 1.52 -22.96 12.55
N VAL A 542 1.30 -23.84 11.60
CA VAL A 542 0.80 -23.50 10.28
C VAL A 542 -0.40 -24.39 9.96
N THR A 543 -1.50 -23.77 9.61
CA THR A 543 -2.71 -24.45 9.17
C THR A 543 -3.12 -23.89 7.81
N LEU A 544 -3.15 -24.75 6.79
CA LEU A 544 -3.62 -24.41 5.47
C LEU A 544 -4.90 -25.20 5.19
N VAL A 545 -5.98 -24.50 4.84
CA VAL A 545 -7.28 -25.09 4.54
C VAL A 545 -7.75 -24.61 3.19
N ALA A 546 -8.09 -25.51 2.29
CA ALA A 546 -8.66 -25.19 0.99
C ALA A 546 -9.89 -26.04 0.72
N GLY A 547 -10.96 -25.42 0.20
CA GLY A 547 -12.12 -26.15 -0.32
C GLY A 547 -11.79 -26.92 -1.61
N GLY A 548 -10.84 -26.43 -2.41
CA GLY A 548 -10.24 -27.07 -3.57
C GLY A 548 -8.86 -27.67 -3.26
N ASN A 549 -7.87 -27.34 -4.08
CA ASN A 549 -6.52 -27.88 -3.99
C ASN A 549 -5.61 -27.02 -3.10
N ILE A 550 -4.64 -27.65 -2.46
CA ILE A 550 -3.48 -27.00 -1.86
C ILE A 550 -2.27 -27.35 -2.71
N ARG A 551 -1.58 -26.31 -3.23
CA ARG A 551 -0.43 -26.46 -4.06
C ARG A 551 0.76 -25.70 -3.51
N ASN A 552 1.86 -26.41 -3.22
CA ASN A 552 3.13 -25.86 -2.75
C ASN A 552 4.18 -26.13 -3.83
N ASP A 553 4.47 -25.15 -4.65
CA ASP A 553 5.31 -25.24 -5.83
C ASP A 553 6.62 -24.48 -5.70
N ALA A 554 7.66 -24.95 -6.37
CA ALA A 554 8.84 -24.16 -6.66
C ALA A 554 8.59 -23.26 -7.88
N THR A 555 9.24 -22.10 -7.88
CA THR A 555 9.43 -21.26 -9.08
C THR A 555 10.81 -21.55 -9.70
N SER A 556 11.16 -20.84 -10.76
CA SER A 556 12.49 -20.93 -11.35
C SER A 556 13.63 -20.48 -10.42
N THR A 557 13.33 -19.74 -9.36
CA THR A 557 14.35 -19.14 -8.48
C THR A 557 14.20 -19.55 -7.01
N THR A 558 13.00 -19.91 -6.57
CA THR A 558 12.69 -20.15 -5.14
C THR A 558 11.82 -21.40 -4.96
N GLN A 559 11.97 -22.04 -3.80
CA GLN A 559 11.10 -23.14 -3.39
C GLN A 559 9.93 -22.62 -2.56
N GLY A 560 8.75 -23.23 -2.73
CA GLY A 560 7.67 -23.08 -1.79
C GLY A 560 8.03 -23.76 -0.46
N ILE A 561 7.96 -23.02 0.65
CA ILE A 561 8.29 -23.54 1.98
C ILE A 561 7.10 -23.31 2.91
N VAL A 562 6.63 -24.40 3.53
CA VAL A 562 5.67 -24.35 4.63
C VAL A 562 6.40 -24.82 5.89
N PHE A 563 6.49 -23.97 6.91
CA PHE A 563 7.32 -24.25 8.08
C PHE A 563 6.62 -23.97 9.41
N GLY A 564 6.42 -25.01 10.19
CA GLY A 564 5.99 -24.94 11.60
C GLY A 564 7.20 -25.00 12.54
N GLN A 565 7.49 -23.89 13.23
CA GLN A 565 8.73 -23.73 13.98
C GLN A 565 8.74 -24.54 15.30
N ASN A 566 7.66 -24.53 16.08
CA ASN A 566 7.60 -25.19 17.39
C ASN A 566 6.37 -26.08 17.57
N ASP A 567 5.52 -26.19 16.58
CA ASP A 567 4.26 -26.92 16.64
C ASP A 567 3.93 -27.53 15.27
N ASP A 568 2.78 -28.15 15.15
CA ASP A 568 2.31 -28.93 14.02
C ASP A 568 2.14 -28.12 12.74
N VAL A 569 2.26 -28.80 11.62
CA VAL A 569 1.85 -28.30 10.30
C VAL A 569 0.69 -29.14 9.80
N VAL A 570 -0.42 -28.48 9.48
CA VAL A 570 -1.66 -29.13 9.07
C VAL A 570 -2.13 -28.59 7.72
N LEU A 571 -2.31 -29.46 6.76
CA LEU A 571 -2.86 -29.17 5.44
C LEU A 571 -4.16 -29.96 5.24
N ARG A 572 -5.26 -29.27 4.91
CA ARG A 572 -6.56 -29.89 4.64
C ARG A 572 -7.13 -29.38 3.31
N ALA A 573 -7.33 -30.27 2.38
CA ALA A 573 -7.86 -29.96 1.05
C ALA A 573 -9.14 -30.74 0.76
N GLY A 574 -10.14 -30.07 0.20
CA GLY A 574 -11.29 -30.70 -0.43
C GLY A 574 -10.97 -31.33 -1.78
N GLY A 575 -9.89 -30.88 -2.44
CA GLY A 575 -9.28 -31.46 -3.62
C GLY A 575 -7.97 -32.17 -3.30
N ASP A 576 -6.94 -31.89 -4.08
CA ASP A 576 -5.62 -32.49 -3.99
C ASP A 576 -4.67 -31.68 -3.09
N ILE A 577 -3.66 -32.33 -2.51
CA ILE A 577 -2.50 -31.70 -1.88
C ILE A 577 -1.27 -32.03 -2.70
N ILE A 578 -0.65 -31.02 -3.26
CA ILE A 578 0.48 -31.14 -4.17
C ILE A 578 1.70 -30.40 -3.56
N ASN A 579 2.76 -31.13 -3.24
CA ASN A 579 4.06 -30.57 -2.92
C ASN A 579 5.01 -30.87 -4.05
N HIS A 580 5.23 -29.88 -4.92
CA HIS A 580 6.00 -30.04 -6.15
C HIS A 580 7.33 -29.27 -6.05
N GLN A 581 8.44 -29.98 -6.03
CA GLN A 581 9.80 -29.45 -5.90
C GLN A 581 9.99 -28.51 -4.69
N SER A 582 9.19 -28.67 -3.64
CA SER A 582 9.01 -27.74 -2.53
C SER A 582 9.13 -28.44 -1.18
N ARG A 583 9.00 -27.72 -0.09
CA ARG A 583 9.23 -28.26 1.27
C ARG A 583 8.05 -27.98 2.18
N VAL A 584 7.68 -29.02 2.94
CA VAL A 584 6.78 -28.91 4.09
C VAL A 584 7.51 -29.45 5.32
N LEU A 585 7.81 -28.57 6.26
CA LEU A 585 8.67 -28.82 7.39
C LEU A 585 7.92 -28.56 8.70
N SER A 586 7.88 -29.51 9.59
CA SER A 586 7.24 -29.38 10.90
C SER A 586 8.20 -29.81 12.02
N ASN A 587 8.44 -28.94 12.99
CA ASN A 587 9.11 -29.35 14.21
C ASN A 587 8.14 -30.04 15.21
N GLY A 588 6.85 -30.03 14.92
CA GLY A 588 5.82 -30.88 15.51
C GLY A 588 5.46 -32.04 14.59
N LYS A 589 4.17 -32.37 14.55
CA LYS A 589 3.58 -33.35 13.65
C LYS A 589 3.25 -32.73 12.30
N LEU A 590 3.42 -33.48 11.23
CA LEU A 590 2.92 -33.14 9.91
C LEU A 590 1.61 -33.89 9.64
N THR A 591 0.54 -33.19 9.35
CA THR A 591 -0.76 -33.77 8.99
C THR A 591 -1.20 -33.25 7.62
N MET A 592 -1.43 -34.15 6.67
CA MET A 592 -1.96 -33.83 5.34
C MET A 592 -3.20 -34.68 5.09
N VAL A 593 -4.34 -34.02 4.87
CA VAL A 593 -5.63 -34.68 4.60
C VAL A 593 -6.25 -34.10 3.35
N ALA A 594 -6.35 -34.89 2.30
CA ALA A 594 -6.99 -34.55 1.05
C ALA A 594 -8.21 -35.45 0.79
N GLN A 595 -9.28 -34.91 0.21
CA GLN A 595 -10.34 -35.76 -0.38
C GLN A 595 -9.89 -36.29 -1.75
N GLY A 596 -9.03 -35.57 -2.44
CA GLY A 596 -8.35 -35.97 -3.67
C GLY A 596 -7.02 -36.69 -3.39
N ASP A 597 -6.05 -36.48 -4.24
CA ASP A 597 -4.75 -37.11 -4.20
C ASP A 597 -3.74 -36.31 -3.37
N VAL A 598 -2.77 -37.01 -2.77
CA VAL A 598 -1.62 -36.36 -2.11
C VAL A 598 -0.36 -36.71 -2.89
N SER A 599 0.35 -35.71 -3.35
CA SER A 599 1.57 -35.90 -4.13
C SER A 599 2.76 -35.10 -3.59
N ASN A 600 3.95 -35.72 -3.65
CA ASN A 600 5.25 -35.14 -3.33
C ASN A 600 6.21 -35.44 -4.48
N THR A 601 6.36 -34.52 -5.43
CA THR A 601 6.90 -34.83 -6.77
C THR A 601 8.02 -33.93 -7.20
N LEU A 602 8.96 -34.54 -7.91
CA LEU A 602 10.09 -33.90 -8.60
C LEU A 602 9.95 -34.11 -10.10
N ASP A 603 10.14 -33.05 -10.87
CA ASP A 603 10.19 -33.15 -12.32
C ASP A 603 11.50 -33.79 -12.83
N LYS A 604 11.38 -34.45 -13.95
CA LYS A 604 12.49 -35.05 -14.67
C LYS A 604 12.37 -34.68 -16.14
N THR A 605 13.50 -34.35 -16.76
CA THR A 605 13.58 -34.22 -18.22
C THR A 605 13.74 -35.61 -18.84
N ASN A 606 12.98 -35.89 -19.89
CA ASN A 606 13.08 -37.16 -20.60
C ASN A 606 14.46 -37.33 -21.25
N GLY A 607 14.99 -38.51 -21.16
CA GLY A 607 16.18 -38.92 -21.88
C GLY A 607 15.92 -39.18 -23.36
N ALA A 608 16.98 -39.34 -24.11
CA ALA A 608 16.93 -39.70 -25.52
C ALA A 608 16.26 -41.08 -25.72
N ASN A 609 15.61 -41.27 -26.86
CA ASN A 609 15.01 -42.54 -27.27
C ASN A 609 13.95 -43.09 -26.30
N GLY A 610 13.25 -42.23 -25.61
CA GLY A 610 12.22 -42.60 -24.63
C GLY A 610 12.75 -43.45 -23.48
N GLU A 611 14.01 -43.21 -23.07
CA GLU A 611 14.73 -43.91 -21.97
C GLU A 611 14.88 -45.41 -22.19
N GLN A 612 14.88 -45.83 -23.45
CA GLN A 612 15.14 -47.22 -23.79
C GLN A 612 16.61 -47.47 -24.21
N PRO A 613 17.18 -48.58 -23.79
CA PRO A 613 18.51 -48.94 -24.21
C PRO A 613 18.59 -49.15 -25.73
N THR A 614 19.56 -48.52 -26.36
CA THR A 614 19.82 -48.68 -27.79
C THR A 614 21.19 -49.35 -28.01
N THR A 615 21.20 -50.35 -28.86
CA THR A 615 22.43 -50.95 -29.35
C THR A 615 22.68 -50.52 -30.79
N TRP A 616 23.88 -50.21 -31.13
CA TRP A 616 24.25 -49.77 -32.45
C TRP A 616 25.52 -50.47 -32.97
N THR A 617 25.58 -50.65 -34.29
CA THR A 617 26.74 -51.13 -35.00
C THR A 617 27.03 -50.20 -36.18
N SER A 618 28.27 -49.93 -36.43
CA SER A 618 28.72 -49.13 -37.57
C SER A 618 29.95 -49.76 -38.17
N SER A 619 29.96 -49.92 -39.48
CA SER A 619 31.13 -50.41 -40.22
C SER A 619 31.46 -49.45 -41.37
N GLY A 620 32.71 -49.23 -41.62
CA GLY A 620 33.19 -48.34 -42.68
C GLY A 620 34.59 -48.71 -43.12
N THR A 621 34.96 -48.30 -44.33
CA THR A 621 36.32 -48.49 -44.85
C THR A 621 37.03 -47.13 -44.76
N ARG A 622 38.17 -47.10 -44.06
CA ARG A 622 39.05 -45.91 -43.96
C ARG A 622 40.33 -46.19 -44.70
N TRP A 623 40.81 -45.21 -45.44
CA TRP A 623 42.09 -45.37 -46.18
C TRP A 623 42.10 -46.51 -47.18
N LEU A 624 40.97 -46.79 -47.91
CA LEU A 624 40.87 -47.80 -48.98
C LEU A 624 41.07 -49.27 -48.59
N ILE A 625 41.66 -49.54 -47.40
CA ILE A 625 42.06 -50.90 -47.04
C ILE A 625 41.70 -51.31 -45.62
N LEU A 626 41.56 -50.37 -44.73
CA LEU A 626 41.33 -50.68 -43.34
C LEU A 626 39.84 -50.61 -43.04
N ARG A 627 39.23 -51.71 -42.62
CA ARG A 627 37.82 -51.73 -42.10
C ARG A 627 37.78 -51.28 -40.67
N ASN A 628 36.93 -50.34 -40.41
CA ASN A 628 36.55 -49.94 -39.08
C ASN A 628 35.23 -50.60 -38.72
N HIS A 629 35.16 -51.28 -37.60
CA HIS A 629 33.94 -51.83 -37.03
C HIS A 629 33.78 -51.29 -35.65
N SER A 630 32.63 -50.64 -35.42
CA SER A 630 32.29 -50.08 -34.08
C SER A 630 30.94 -50.63 -33.67
N SER A 631 30.80 -50.90 -32.40
CA SER A 631 29.50 -51.28 -31.78
C SER A 631 29.40 -50.62 -30.41
N GLY A 632 28.18 -50.39 -29.99
CA GLY A 632 27.95 -49.76 -28.69
C GLY A 632 26.56 -49.98 -28.12
N PHE A 633 26.44 -49.51 -26.91
CA PHE A 633 25.21 -49.47 -26.13
C PHE A 633 25.08 -48.06 -25.58
N ASP A 634 23.94 -47.44 -25.76
CA ASP A 634 23.61 -46.13 -25.25
C ASP A 634 22.29 -46.17 -24.54
N LEU A 635 22.24 -45.54 -23.38
CA LEU A 635 21.01 -45.27 -22.60
C LEU A 635 21.11 -43.88 -22.01
N ASP A 636 20.04 -43.14 -22.08
CA ASP A 636 19.90 -41.84 -21.45
C ASP A 636 18.57 -41.79 -20.71
N TYR A 637 18.63 -41.70 -19.39
CA TYR A 637 17.46 -41.52 -18.52
C TYR A 637 17.03 -40.06 -18.37
N GLY A 638 17.76 -39.13 -19.02
CA GLY A 638 17.55 -37.71 -18.82
C GLY A 638 18.13 -37.18 -17.52
N GLY A 639 17.60 -36.09 -17.04
CA GLY A 639 18.12 -35.41 -15.86
C GLY A 639 17.06 -34.69 -15.07
N ILE A 640 17.47 -34.13 -13.95
CA ILE A 640 16.65 -33.21 -13.19
C ILE A 640 16.87 -31.81 -13.78
N PRO A 641 15.82 -31.00 -14.04
CA PRO A 641 15.99 -29.63 -14.49
C PRO A 641 16.90 -28.81 -13.55
N ALA A 642 17.65 -27.85 -14.08
CA ALA A 642 18.61 -27.07 -13.30
C ALA A 642 18.00 -26.37 -12.08
N VAL A 643 16.70 -26.06 -12.17
CA VAL A 643 15.90 -25.48 -11.08
C VAL A 643 15.16 -26.54 -10.26
N GLY A 644 15.22 -27.82 -10.67
CA GLY A 644 14.54 -28.92 -9.98
C GLY A 644 15.22 -29.24 -8.65
N GLN A 645 14.46 -29.22 -7.58
CA GLN A 645 14.95 -29.57 -6.24
C GLN A 645 14.10 -30.69 -5.64
N VAL A 646 14.77 -31.60 -4.94
CA VAL A 646 14.10 -32.71 -4.26
C VAL A 646 13.06 -32.17 -3.28
N PRO A 647 11.79 -32.55 -3.41
CA PRO A 647 10.74 -32.13 -2.48
C PRO A 647 10.85 -32.91 -1.18
N TYR A 648 10.59 -32.20 -0.05
CA TYR A 648 10.66 -32.76 1.27
C TYR A 648 9.36 -32.61 2.03
N LEU A 649 8.96 -33.67 2.73
CA LEU A 649 7.98 -33.66 3.81
C LEU A 649 8.71 -34.12 5.08
N VAL A 650 8.87 -33.24 6.07
CA VAL A 650 9.67 -33.55 7.26
C VAL A 650 8.87 -33.25 8.52
N SER A 651 8.91 -34.15 9.48
CA SER A 651 8.35 -33.97 10.83
C SER A 651 9.30 -34.43 11.92
N GLN A 652 9.14 -33.86 13.14
CA GLN A 652 9.93 -34.28 14.30
C GLN A 652 9.15 -35.24 15.22
N THR A 653 7.81 -35.16 15.25
CA THR A 653 7.00 -35.95 16.20
C THR A 653 6.05 -36.92 15.52
N GLY A 654 5.95 -36.90 14.17
CA GLY A 654 5.20 -37.88 13.39
C GLY A 654 4.58 -37.31 12.15
N THR A 655 4.26 -38.15 11.18
CA THR A 655 3.61 -37.79 9.93
C THR A 655 2.34 -38.59 9.71
N THR A 656 1.24 -37.92 9.42
CA THR A 656 -0.02 -38.53 8.99
C THR A 656 -0.44 -37.98 7.65
N ILE A 657 -0.59 -38.85 6.67
CA ILE A 657 -1.03 -38.49 5.32
C ILE A 657 -2.26 -39.32 4.96
N SER A 658 -3.29 -38.68 4.43
CA SER A 658 -4.51 -39.34 4.01
C SER A 658 -5.03 -38.74 2.71
N GLY A 659 -5.36 -39.57 1.71
CA GLY A 659 -5.92 -39.14 0.43
C GLY A 659 -6.51 -40.28 -0.36
N ARG A 660 -7.06 -39.98 -1.55
CA ARG A 660 -7.57 -40.98 -2.50
C ARG A 660 -6.41 -41.81 -3.05
N ASN A 661 -5.40 -41.17 -3.60
CA ASN A 661 -4.13 -41.78 -3.96
C ASN A 661 -3.00 -41.03 -3.23
N PHE A 662 -1.91 -41.72 -3.06
CA PHE A 662 -0.69 -41.14 -2.55
C PHE A 662 0.45 -41.43 -3.52
N SER A 663 1.23 -40.38 -3.87
CA SER A 663 2.38 -40.47 -4.76
C SER A 663 3.60 -39.72 -4.19
N ASN A 664 4.74 -40.40 -4.06
CA ASN A 664 6.03 -39.80 -3.75
C ASN A 664 7.02 -40.13 -4.88
N ILE A 665 7.14 -39.23 -5.84
CA ILE A 665 7.97 -39.45 -7.03
C ILE A 665 9.21 -38.55 -6.96
N GLY A 666 10.38 -39.14 -6.78
CA GLY A 666 11.62 -38.39 -6.60
C GLY A 666 11.70 -37.58 -5.31
N GLY A 667 10.70 -37.67 -4.42
CA GLY A 667 10.60 -36.93 -3.17
C GLY A 667 11.15 -37.69 -1.95
N GLN A 668 11.28 -36.96 -0.83
CA GLN A 668 11.69 -37.52 0.45
C GLN A 668 10.67 -37.22 1.54
N ILE A 669 10.31 -38.22 2.34
CA ILE A 669 9.44 -38.10 3.49
C ILE A 669 10.18 -38.64 4.71
N LEU A 670 10.41 -37.79 5.69
CA LEU A 670 11.27 -38.06 6.82
C LEU A 670 10.54 -37.75 8.13
N ALA A 671 10.45 -38.73 9.01
CA ALA A 671 10.06 -38.52 10.40
C ALA A 671 11.25 -38.84 11.30
N ASN A 672 11.75 -37.84 12.02
CA ASN A 672 13.00 -37.90 12.76
C ASN A 672 12.82 -38.52 14.16
N GLY A 673 13.93 -38.86 14.83
CA GLY A 673 13.94 -39.42 16.17
C GLY A 673 13.22 -40.77 16.25
N SER A 674 12.17 -40.89 17.07
CA SER A 674 11.29 -42.07 17.18
C SER A 674 9.90 -41.84 16.59
N ALA A 675 9.78 -40.89 15.64
CA ALA A 675 8.53 -40.46 15.07
C ALA A 675 7.96 -41.48 14.07
N ASP A 676 6.68 -41.74 14.18
CA ASP A 676 5.96 -42.68 13.31
C ASP A 676 5.49 -41.98 12.02
N ILE A 677 5.37 -42.76 10.96
CA ILE A 677 4.70 -42.36 9.73
C ILE A 677 3.46 -43.23 9.50
N ALA A 678 2.33 -42.59 9.23
CA ALA A 678 1.08 -43.26 8.83
C ALA A 678 0.60 -42.67 7.50
N ILE A 679 0.53 -43.50 6.45
CA ILE A 679 0.02 -43.10 5.14
C ILE A 679 -1.18 -43.94 4.79
N THR A 680 -2.31 -43.29 4.47
CA THR A 680 -3.54 -43.98 4.05
C THR A 680 -3.98 -43.48 2.71
N ALA A 681 -3.98 -44.36 1.72
CA ALA A 681 -4.49 -44.11 0.38
C ALA A 681 -5.75 -44.95 0.16
N ALA A 682 -6.88 -44.32 -0.18
CA ALA A 682 -8.12 -45.08 -0.43
C ALA A 682 -7.96 -46.08 -1.59
N ASN A 683 -7.13 -45.72 -2.60
CA ASN A 683 -6.85 -46.60 -3.73
C ASN A 683 -5.38 -47.06 -3.75
N ALA A 684 -4.47 -46.20 -4.24
CA ALA A 684 -3.08 -46.59 -4.50
C ALA A 684 -2.06 -45.77 -3.70
N PHE A 685 -1.05 -46.49 -3.19
CA PHE A 685 0.19 -45.93 -2.67
C PHE A 685 1.30 -46.18 -3.71
N HIS A 686 1.92 -45.10 -4.16
CA HIS A 686 3.04 -45.12 -5.12
C HIS A 686 4.25 -44.38 -4.58
N ASN A 687 5.37 -45.07 -4.46
CA ASN A 687 6.65 -44.49 -4.11
C ASN A 687 7.69 -44.83 -5.20
N GLU A 688 8.32 -43.83 -5.77
CA GLU A 688 9.24 -44.00 -6.92
C GLU A 688 10.49 -43.14 -6.78
N ALA A 689 11.65 -43.73 -6.96
CA ALA A 689 12.90 -43.03 -7.17
C ALA A 689 13.07 -42.74 -8.67
N LEU A 690 13.52 -41.54 -9.00
CA LEU A 690 13.80 -41.17 -10.39
C LEU A 690 15.20 -41.62 -10.81
N ALA A 691 15.27 -42.41 -11.86
CA ALA A 691 16.54 -42.70 -12.53
C ALA A 691 16.93 -41.51 -13.43
N THR A 692 18.17 -41.07 -13.34
CA THR A 692 18.75 -40.00 -14.15
C THR A 692 20.14 -40.35 -14.63
N GLY A 693 20.70 -39.58 -15.60
CA GLY A 693 22.00 -39.79 -16.15
C GLY A 693 22.02 -40.76 -17.33
N ALA A 694 23.22 -41.06 -17.83
CA ALA A 694 23.41 -41.88 -19.04
C ALA A 694 24.40 -43.00 -18.81
N ALA A 695 24.23 -44.08 -19.54
CA ALA A 695 25.17 -45.20 -19.62
C ALA A 695 25.59 -45.40 -21.06
N HIS A 696 26.90 -45.52 -21.26
CA HIS A 696 27.50 -45.65 -22.57
C HIS A 696 28.51 -46.79 -22.53
N PHE A 697 28.52 -47.62 -23.56
CA PHE A 697 29.56 -48.59 -23.87
C PHE A 697 29.90 -48.46 -25.34
N SER A 698 31.18 -48.44 -25.66
CA SER A 698 31.62 -48.48 -27.05
C SER A 698 32.81 -49.38 -27.23
N ARG A 699 32.82 -50.04 -28.36
CA ARG A 699 33.94 -50.81 -28.90
C ARG A 699 34.22 -50.28 -30.30
N SER A 700 35.41 -49.88 -30.57
CA SER A 700 35.87 -49.45 -31.89
C SER A 700 37.15 -50.23 -32.27
N CYS A 701 37.07 -50.93 -33.37
CA CYS A 701 38.13 -51.75 -33.89
C CYS A 701 38.53 -51.31 -35.32
N MET A 702 39.82 -51.05 -35.50
CA MET A 702 40.41 -50.80 -36.82
C MET A 702 41.66 -51.64 -36.98
N ILE A 703 42.81 -51.27 -36.41
CA ILE A 703 44.01 -52.08 -36.26
C ILE A 703 44.03 -52.72 -34.87
N PHE A 704 43.62 -51.95 -33.89
CA PHE A 704 43.44 -52.39 -32.52
C PHE A 704 42.02 -52.14 -32.12
N CYS A 705 41.49 -52.91 -31.17
CA CYS A 705 40.20 -52.62 -30.56
C CYS A 705 40.38 -51.73 -29.32
N ARG A 706 39.60 -50.71 -29.23
CA ARG A 706 39.47 -49.82 -28.05
C ARG A 706 38.06 -49.94 -27.49
N THR A 707 37.98 -50.18 -26.21
CA THR A 707 36.72 -50.29 -25.52
C THR A 707 36.61 -49.19 -24.44
N SER A 708 35.47 -48.60 -24.30
CA SER A 708 35.18 -47.68 -23.21
C SER A 708 33.78 -47.94 -22.62
N ALA A 709 33.63 -47.69 -21.35
CA ALA A 709 32.34 -47.72 -20.66
C ALA A 709 32.30 -46.57 -19.68
N SER A 710 31.15 -45.89 -19.63
CA SER A 710 30.86 -44.85 -18.65
C SER A 710 29.43 -44.98 -18.19
N SER A 711 29.17 -44.57 -16.95
CA SER A 711 27.84 -44.46 -16.44
C SER A 711 27.80 -43.32 -15.42
N THR A 712 26.84 -42.43 -15.61
CA THR A 712 26.43 -41.41 -14.65
C THR A 712 25.05 -41.71 -14.06
N VAL A 713 24.53 -42.91 -14.33
CA VAL A 713 23.22 -43.34 -13.87
C VAL A 713 23.15 -43.32 -12.36
N SER A 714 22.22 -42.59 -11.83
CA SER A 714 21.92 -42.48 -10.39
C SER A 714 20.43 -42.47 -10.15
N THR A 715 20.04 -42.72 -8.92
CA THR A 715 18.62 -42.62 -8.48
C THR A 715 18.48 -41.48 -7.51
N THR A 716 17.40 -40.71 -7.66
CA THR A 716 17.11 -39.54 -6.78
C THR A 716 15.76 -39.70 -6.13
N GLY A 717 15.69 -39.43 -4.82
CA GLY A 717 14.47 -39.44 -4.03
C GLY A 717 13.82 -40.84 -3.90
N GLY A 718 12.47 -40.84 -3.85
CA GLY A 718 11.71 -42.05 -3.61
C GLY A 718 11.95 -42.65 -2.20
N THR A 719 12.27 -41.78 -1.23
CA THR A 719 12.60 -42.22 0.13
C THR A 719 11.48 -41.87 1.09
N ILE A 720 11.03 -42.85 1.85
CA ILE A 720 10.12 -42.69 3.00
C ILE A 720 10.82 -43.34 4.19
N SER A 721 11.16 -42.54 5.21
CA SER A 721 11.91 -43.00 6.38
C SER A 721 11.27 -42.56 7.68
N ALA A 722 10.82 -43.51 8.48
CA ALA A 722 10.31 -43.30 9.83
C ALA A 722 11.38 -43.68 10.87
N GLY A 723 11.64 -42.79 11.82
CA GLY A 723 12.50 -43.06 12.96
C GLY A 723 11.83 -43.99 14.00
N GLY A 724 10.49 -44.11 13.99
CA GLY A 724 9.67 -45.07 14.72
C GLY A 724 9.10 -46.12 13.78
N ASN A 725 7.78 -46.38 13.91
CA ASN A 725 7.05 -47.32 13.09
C ASN A 725 6.53 -46.66 11.80
N LEU A 726 6.39 -47.45 10.75
CA LEU A 726 5.79 -47.00 9.51
C LEU A 726 4.58 -47.86 9.16
N LYS A 727 3.46 -47.21 8.89
CA LYS A 727 2.22 -47.85 8.47
C LYS A 727 1.75 -47.32 7.14
N VAL A 728 1.55 -48.21 6.17
CA VAL A 728 0.99 -47.91 4.87
C VAL A 728 -0.30 -48.68 4.69
N ASN A 729 -1.40 -47.98 4.43
CA ASN A 729 -2.67 -48.61 4.07
C ASN A 729 -3.04 -48.15 2.62
N ALA A 730 -3.28 -49.09 1.74
CA ALA A 730 -3.74 -48.83 0.39
C ALA A 730 -4.88 -49.76 0.02
N GLY A 731 -5.97 -49.25 -0.54
CA GLY A 731 -7.16 -50.02 -0.85
C GLY A 731 -6.98 -51.04 -1.97
N VAL A 732 -6.06 -50.74 -2.92
CA VAL A 732 -5.84 -51.54 -4.13
C VAL A 732 -4.41 -52.04 -4.30
N LEU A 733 -3.46 -51.13 -4.25
CA LEU A 733 -2.05 -51.37 -4.59
C LEU A 733 -1.13 -50.53 -3.73
N ALA A 734 -0.10 -51.16 -3.17
CA ALA A 734 1.06 -50.45 -2.62
C ALA A 734 2.30 -50.85 -3.41
N GLU A 735 2.95 -49.89 -4.09
CA GLU A 735 4.16 -50.16 -4.87
C GLU A 735 5.30 -49.20 -4.53
N ASN A 736 6.49 -49.79 -4.55
CA ASN A 736 7.74 -49.04 -4.35
C ASN A 736 8.68 -49.40 -5.52
N ILE A 737 8.92 -48.40 -6.41
CA ILE A 737 9.70 -48.53 -7.62
C ILE A 737 11.03 -47.85 -7.45
N GLY A 738 12.11 -48.57 -7.37
CA GLY A 738 13.46 -48.04 -7.21
C GLY A 738 13.71 -47.24 -5.93
N GLY A 739 12.65 -46.98 -5.16
CA GLY A 739 12.71 -46.20 -3.94
C GLY A 739 13.06 -47.02 -2.70
N GLN A 740 13.06 -46.35 -1.57
CA GLN A 740 13.31 -46.95 -0.24
C GLN A 740 12.20 -46.57 0.75
N VAL A 741 11.49 -47.54 1.25
CA VAL A 741 10.51 -47.41 2.32
C VAL A 741 11.08 -48.05 3.56
N LEU A 742 11.43 -47.26 4.57
CA LEU A 742 12.23 -47.63 5.73
C LEU A 742 11.52 -47.26 7.01
N SER A 743 11.52 -48.15 7.98
CA SER A 743 11.24 -47.91 9.41
C SER A 743 12.37 -48.36 10.30
N VAL A 744 12.65 -47.62 11.36
CA VAL A 744 13.57 -48.10 12.42
C VAL A 744 12.86 -49.14 13.28
N GLY A 745 11.58 -48.94 13.56
CA GLY A 745 10.70 -49.89 14.23
C GLY A 745 10.01 -50.84 13.26
N ASP A 746 8.75 -51.17 13.52
CA ASP A 746 7.93 -52.06 12.69
C ASP A 746 7.50 -51.37 11.39
N LEU A 747 7.41 -52.16 10.30
CA LEU A 747 6.82 -51.76 9.05
C LEU A 747 5.57 -52.59 8.77
N THR A 748 4.40 -51.96 8.73
CA THR A 748 3.15 -52.63 8.38
C THR A 748 2.60 -52.08 7.08
N VAL A 749 2.43 -52.92 6.07
CA VAL A 749 1.83 -52.57 4.79
C VAL A 749 0.53 -53.36 4.59
N THR A 750 -0.57 -52.69 4.47
CA THR A 750 -1.89 -53.28 4.23
C THR A 750 -2.36 -52.89 2.83
N ALA A 751 -2.36 -53.84 1.90
CA ALA A 751 -2.92 -53.67 0.57
C ALA A 751 -3.17 -55.03 -0.07
N PRO A 752 -4.18 -55.20 -0.94
CA PRO A 752 -4.38 -56.49 -1.68
C PRO A 752 -3.09 -56.97 -2.36
N LYS A 753 -2.31 -56.04 -2.94
CA LYS A 753 -1.06 -56.31 -3.60
C LYS A 753 0.04 -55.30 -3.15
N VAL A 754 1.18 -55.79 -2.75
CA VAL A 754 2.36 -55.02 -2.35
C VAL A 754 3.54 -55.35 -3.25
N ARG A 755 4.04 -54.39 -4.02
CA ARG A 755 5.11 -54.58 -4.98
C ARG A 755 6.43 -53.96 -4.52
N ALA A 756 7.52 -54.68 -4.67
CA ALA A 756 8.89 -54.29 -4.51
C ALA A 756 9.61 -54.35 -5.87
N VAL A 757 9.70 -53.20 -6.52
CA VAL A 757 10.19 -53.11 -7.92
C VAL A 757 11.56 -52.43 -7.96
N GLY A 758 12.60 -53.13 -8.40
CA GLY A 758 13.90 -52.54 -8.65
C GLY A 758 13.93 -51.83 -10.00
N ILE A 759 14.56 -50.66 -10.08
CA ILE A 759 14.87 -49.99 -11.36
C ILE A 759 16.27 -50.35 -11.81
N THR A 760 16.49 -50.31 -13.12
CA THR A 760 17.78 -50.68 -13.69
C THR A 760 18.81 -49.58 -13.52
N GLY A 761 19.79 -49.77 -12.66
CA GLY A 761 20.99 -48.95 -12.55
C GLY A 761 22.14 -49.52 -13.41
N TYR A 762 23.09 -48.69 -13.80
CA TYR A 762 24.22 -49.09 -14.63
C TYR A 762 25.53 -48.75 -13.93
N THR A 763 26.44 -49.71 -13.89
CA THR A 763 27.77 -49.53 -13.34
C THR A 763 28.82 -49.81 -14.42
N ALA A 764 29.61 -48.79 -14.71
CA ALA A 764 30.67 -48.91 -15.71
C ALA A 764 32.06 -49.09 -15.05
N LEU A 765 32.82 -49.99 -15.56
CA LEU A 765 34.23 -50.17 -15.21
C LEU A 765 35.04 -50.21 -16.50
N ALA A 766 36.05 -49.40 -16.63
CA ALA A 766 36.86 -49.34 -17.83
C ALA A 766 38.33 -49.13 -17.50
N ARG A 767 39.21 -49.75 -18.28
CA ARG A 767 40.63 -49.49 -18.27
C ARG A 767 41.09 -49.27 -19.72
N ASP A 768 41.29 -48.02 -20.08
CA ASP A 768 41.85 -47.64 -21.38
C ASP A 768 43.34 -47.25 -21.19
N ARG A 769 44.21 -47.93 -21.91
CA ARG A 769 45.66 -47.67 -21.89
C ARG A 769 46.11 -46.79 -23.07
N GLY A 770 45.19 -46.33 -23.92
CA GLY A 770 45.54 -45.56 -25.11
C GLY A 770 46.58 -46.25 -25.95
N PHE A 771 47.65 -45.56 -26.33
CA PHE A 771 48.78 -46.19 -27.12
C PHE A 771 49.46 -47.33 -26.37
N LYS A 772 49.45 -47.32 -25.03
CA LYS A 772 50.04 -48.40 -24.19
C LYS A 772 49.21 -49.70 -24.19
N ALA A 773 48.02 -49.69 -24.84
CA ALA A 773 47.16 -50.85 -25.01
C ALA A 773 47.94 -52.01 -25.76
N PHE A 774 48.95 -51.65 -26.52
CA PHE A 774 49.80 -52.62 -27.14
C PHE A 774 50.54 -53.50 -26.11
N PHE A 775 50.81 -53.02 -24.91
CA PHE A 775 51.59 -53.71 -23.87
C PHE A 775 50.74 -54.25 -22.69
N GLY A 776 49.42 -54.33 -22.85
CA GLY A 776 48.54 -54.87 -21.81
C GLY A 776 47.06 -54.76 -22.11
N ASP A 777 46.22 -55.28 -21.23
CA ASP A 777 44.77 -55.32 -21.41
C ASP A 777 44.19 -53.95 -21.44
N THR A 778 43.36 -53.66 -22.46
CA THR A 778 42.35 -52.65 -22.49
C THR A 778 40.99 -53.32 -22.34
N TRP A 779 40.21 -52.93 -21.37
CA TRP A 779 38.93 -53.55 -21.12
C TRP A 779 37.88 -52.55 -20.66
N ALA A 780 36.67 -52.82 -21.00
CA ALA A 780 35.51 -52.10 -20.48
C ALA A 780 34.40 -53.09 -20.12
N ARG A 781 33.67 -52.79 -19.08
CA ARG A 781 32.56 -53.60 -18.58
C ARG A 781 31.41 -52.69 -18.19
N LEU A 782 30.25 -53.01 -18.65
CA LEU A 782 29.00 -52.34 -18.26
C LEU A 782 28.05 -53.39 -17.67
N TYR A 783 27.59 -53.13 -16.46
CA TYR A 783 26.66 -54.01 -15.75
C TYR A 783 25.36 -53.27 -15.55
N ALA A 784 24.22 -53.90 -15.87
CA ALA A 784 22.93 -53.54 -15.44
C ALA A 784 22.61 -54.25 -14.12
N SER A 785 22.12 -53.52 -13.13
CA SER A 785 21.72 -54.09 -11.84
C SER A 785 20.40 -53.46 -11.33
N ASP A 786 19.57 -54.25 -10.69
CA ASP A 786 18.41 -53.76 -10.02
C ASP A 786 18.80 -52.93 -8.78
N VAL A 787 18.28 -51.72 -8.67
CA VAL A 787 18.56 -50.77 -7.60
C VAL A 787 17.25 -50.40 -6.94
N GLY A 788 17.25 -50.30 -5.59
CA GLY A 788 16.13 -49.86 -4.80
C GLY A 788 14.93 -50.83 -4.80
N GLY A 789 13.75 -50.30 -4.70
CA GLY A 789 12.50 -51.07 -4.56
C GLY A 789 12.43 -51.80 -3.22
N SER A 790 13.06 -51.27 -2.17
CA SER A 790 13.15 -51.94 -0.87
C SER A 790 12.11 -51.46 0.13
N TRP A 791 11.48 -52.46 0.83
CA TRP A 791 10.67 -52.26 1.99
C TRP A 791 11.44 -52.84 3.18
N LEU A 792 11.83 -52.01 4.15
CA LEU A 792 12.83 -52.39 5.17
C LEU A 792 12.38 -51.98 6.56
N ALA A 793 12.27 -52.92 7.46
CA ALA A 793 12.17 -52.73 8.89
C ALA A 793 13.52 -53.01 9.55
N LEU A 794 14.27 -51.97 9.96
CA LEU A 794 15.66 -52.14 10.47
C LEU A 794 15.72 -52.89 11.82
N GLY A 795 14.86 -52.53 12.76
CA GLY A 795 14.86 -53.07 14.12
C GLY A 795 13.60 -53.85 14.46
N GLY A 796 12.66 -53.96 13.53
CA GLY A 796 11.35 -54.56 13.78
C GLY A 796 10.93 -55.59 12.72
N ALA A 797 9.63 -55.90 12.75
CA ALA A 797 9.00 -56.85 11.82
C ALA A 797 8.46 -56.12 10.58
N LEU A 798 8.61 -56.70 9.40
CA LEU A 798 7.86 -56.32 8.22
C LEU A 798 6.61 -57.23 8.09
N THR A 799 5.46 -56.59 8.22
CA THR A 799 4.16 -57.28 8.08
C THR A 799 3.43 -56.80 6.83
N ILE A 800 3.13 -57.69 5.93
CA ILE A 800 2.34 -57.44 4.74
C ILE A 800 0.97 -58.10 4.90
N ASN A 801 -0.08 -57.27 5.04
CA ASN A 801 -1.47 -57.72 5.03
C ASN A 801 -1.99 -57.74 3.59
N GLY A 802 -1.61 -58.73 2.83
CA GLY A 802 -1.86 -58.96 1.40
C GLY A 802 -0.84 -59.85 0.74
N GLN A 803 -0.77 -59.80 -0.58
CA GLN A 803 0.21 -60.54 -1.37
C GLN A 803 1.45 -59.69 -1.64
N GLY A 804 2.62 -60.15 -1.20
CA GLY A 804 3.93 -59.56 -1.57
C GLY A 804 4.39 -59.98 -2.95
N GLN A 805 4.91 -59.06 -3.76
CA GLN A 805 5.46 -59.33 -5.08
C GLN A 805 6.86 -58.67 -5.23
N ILE A 806 7.84 -59.48 -5.52
CA ILE A 806 9.21 -59.04 -5.76
C ILE A 806 9.49 -59.00 -7.27
N GLU A 807 9.88 -57.82 -7.79
CA GLU A 807 10.28 -57.60 -9.18
C GLU A 807 11.62 -56.84 -9.19
N GLY A 808 12.71 -57.49 -8.73
CA GLY A 808 14.02 -56.85 -8.62
C GLY A 808 14.24 -56.00 -7.37
N GLY A 809 13.22 -55.81 -6.53
CA GLY A 809 13.29 -55.16 -5.21
C GLY A 809 13.47 -56.14 -4.08
N SER A 810 13.17 -55.75 -2.83
CA SER A 810 13.27 -56.61 -1.64
C SER A 810 12.26 -56.25 -0.57
N PHE A 811 11.94 -57.26 0.27
CA PHE A 811 11.25 -57.12 1.53
C PHE A 811 12.22 -57.60 2.63
N ASP A 812 12.60 -56.73 3.57
CA ASP A 812 13.63 -56.98 4.56
C ASP A 812 13.16 -56.57 5.97
N GLY A 813 13.56 -57.33 6.98
CA GLY A 813 13.22 -57.08 8.39
C GLY A 813 13.72 -58.16 9.27
N GLN A 814 13.65 -57.99 10.59
CA GLN A 814 13.97 -59.08 11.56
C GLN A 814 13.07 -60.31 11.31
N THR A 815 11.83 -60.06 11.04
CA THR A 815 10.88 -61.07 10.54
C THR A 815 10.10 -60.46 9.38
N VAL A 816 9.81 -61.24 8.36
CA VAL A 816 9.01 -60.84 7.20
C VAL A 816 7.82 -61.79 7.08
N THR A 817 6.61 -61.24 7.20
CA THR A 817 5.38 -62.01 7.08
C THR A 817 4.47 -61.39 6.02
N ALA A 818 3.76 -62.25 5.25
CA ALA A 818 2.77 -61.83 4.30
C ALA A 818 1.55 -62.76 4.39
N SER A 819 0.34 -62.16 4.60
CA SER A 819 -0.88 -62.96 4.82
C SER A 819 -1.25 -63.85 3.61
N ASN A 820 -0.96 -63.36 2.38
CA ASN A 820 -1.21 -64.12 1.17
C ASN A 820 0.11 -64.54 0.46
N GLY A 821 1.20 -64.64 1.24
CA GLY A 821 2.52 -65.08 0.75
C GLY A 821 3.29 -64.02 -0.06
N ILE A 822 4.55 -64.39 -0.39
CA ILE A 822 5.42 -63.56 -1.19
C ILE A 822 5.75 -64.30 -2.49
N VAL A 823 5.49 -63.67 -3.64
CA VAL A 823 5.75 -64.18 -4.99
C VAL A 823 6.94 -63.42 -5.58
N THR A 824 7.96 -64.11 -5.96
CA THR A 824 9.07 -63.54 -6.73
C THR A 824 8.79 -63.69 -8.24
N VAL A 825 8.41 -62.59 -8.86
CA VAL A 825 8.21 -62.52 -10.34
C VAL A 825 9.59 -62.39 -11.04
N ARG A 826 10.46 -61.56 -10.49
CA ARG A 826 11.81 -61.39 -10.95
C ARG A 826 12.73 -61.11 -9.75
N ALA A 827 13.70 -61.99 -9.56
CA ALA A 827 14.71 -61.81 -8.52
C ALA A 827 15.62 -60.63 -8.82
N LYS A 828 16.21 -60.04 -7.78
CA LYS A 828 17.22 -59.00 -7.95
C LYS A 828 18.40 -59.52 -8.77
N SER A 829 18.74 -58.85 -9.83
CA SER A 829 19.76 -59.32 -10.79
C SER A 829 20.87 -58.29 -10.99
N ARG A 830 22.05 -58.81 -11.29
CA ARG A 830 23.17 -58.06 -11.83
C ARG A 830 23.63 -58.77 -13.08
N GLN A 831 23.44 -58.17 -14.22
CA GLN A 831 23.79 -58.79 -15.51
C GLN A 831 24.77 -57.93 -16.28
N PRO A 832 25.75 -58.56 -16.94
CA PRO A 832 26.59 -57.82 -17.86
C PRO A 832 25.78 -57.39 -19.09
N VAL A 833 25.82 -56.12 -19.43
CA VAL A 833 25.31 -55.57 -20.69
C VAL A 833 26.38 -55.75 -21.76
N ALA A 834 27.62 -55.45 -21.42
CA ALA A 834 28.76 -55.61 -22.30
C ALA A 834 30.02 -55.87 -21.50
N ILE A 835 30.77 -56.87 -21.89
CA ILE A 835 32.11 -57.21 -21.34
C ILE A 835 33.06 -57.45 -22.50
N GLU A 836 34.05 -56.61 -22.64
CA GLU A 836 35.09 -56.75 -23.68
C GLU A 836 36.48 -56.61 -23.07
N SER A 837 37.36 -57.50 -23.47
CA SER A 837 38.75 -57.48 -23.03
C SER A 837 39.64 -57.88 -24.21
N HIS A 838 40.70 -57.13 -24.42
CA HIS A 838 41.68 -57.38 -25.48
C HIS A 838 43.10 -57.29 -24.98
N LEU A 839 43.95 -58.18 -25.43
CA LEU A 839 45.40 -58.23 -25.09
C LEU A 839 46.20 -57.17 -25.84
N GLY A 840 45.56 -56.26 -26.57
CA GLY A 840 46.29 -55.28 -27.41
C GLY A 840 46.84 -55.79 -28.71
N LEU A 841 46.46 -56.97 -29.14
CA LEU A 841 46.86 -57.53 -30.43
C LEU A 841 46.07 -56.92 -31.59
N PRO A 842 46.68 -56.93 -32.84
CA PRO A 842 45.94 -56.42 -34.00
C PRO A 842 44.61 -57.16 -34.24
N THR A 843 43.57 -56.47 -34.61
CA THR A 843 42.26 -57.08 -34.78
C THR A 843 42.15 -58.13 -35.87
N TRP A 844 42.94 -58.06 -36.88
CA TRP A 844 42.99 -59.08 -37.95
C TRP A 844 43.41 -60.45 -37.47
N LEU A 845 44.00 -60.60 -36.29
CA LEU A 845 44.40 -61.90 -35.71
C LEU A 845 43.25 -62.63 -35.03
N TRP A 846 42.07 -61.95 -34.77
CA TRP A 846 40.97 -62.59 -34.09
C TRP A 846 39.60 -62.17 -34.63
N GLN A 847 39.55 -61.57 -35.79
CA GLN A 847 38.30 -61.38 -36.51
C GLN A 847 37.84 -62.56 -37.29
#